data_6c85601f99fa144d3bce021a53afc5ee
#
_entry.id   6c85601f99fa144d3bce021a53afc5ee
#
_cell.length_a   1.000
_cell.length_b   1.000
_cell.length_c   1.000
_cell.angle_alpha   90.00
_cell.angle_beta   90.00
_cell.angle_gamma   90.00
#
_symmetry.space_group_name_H-M   'P 1'
#
loop_
_entity.id
_entity.type
_entity.pdbx_description
1 polymer ?
#
loop_
_entity_poly.entity_id
_entity_poly.type
_entity_poly.pdbx_seq_one_letter_code
_entity_poly.pdbx_strand_id
1 'polypeptide(L)'
;MEHTVERYTDCFETFLREPNEATYTQVCAERYRRKQSGQSVDRREERSRFFQLLHAYQREQHPLYLQAMSRTDARLTGTRASDTYVDILKLKRRCPDADLPALREAFFRNCAFPEMVKEDVYVNRPLRKAGKLCEKLLSPAKKVGDFAYHQYWYGKRGYSSGTLKAWNRQKKADTLENPYAEPQLMRWAHRNGFLYDRIDQYGLTEANCGDFVSDRDYISLGSVNNSYKKWIEDVPSLRYCLTGVTQYLPEMYYHVLRREAKPVIVRMPDCPAGYAGGDARELLRLLREKGRLLFRPASYHAGAPFFRLAYDGVNYIMNRRPVTEEALLYTLQNRRHHYVLMELVDILDAEQAVCGADMTELRAVILNEQLTDPRIVDLRIVYRDGDTVQADPVTGVFDDDKQLPLWQSVSAQIREFCLFMPQLEYYSIHFRITAKGLCVMSCNPAPALLHDGTIDPRVMDYLCRKRDERCYPRPVVTVKRIQDRGWKLFKKVCCRPGYRDYMLHEYVNGVLDDLRNFHNTTLRQKLWSYRRGYYSFRIDQYQLTEDNWRDFLSDRDYHWLCPINNHYQKWIDDKMTYRHVIEPFKDAAPRYYYHIMQRNGVPYALRMEDCPAEYPSDFEGIVSLLEHEGALALKQSAGEHGDGFCKLSYADGKYYINHDEVDRDAVLTKLRSLDRYYNVTEFLTMHEALRPLYPGSVNTIRVMVLNPTGCDPYIANAYM
;
A
#
# COMPACT_ATOMS: atom_id res chain seq x y z
N MET A 1 29.59 -29.57 13.70
CA MET A 1 29.61 -28.08 13.53
C MET A 1 30.82 -27.58 12.75
N GLU A 2 32.02 -28.08 12.98
CA GLU A 2 33.23 -27.77 12.19
C GLU A 2 33.09 -28.09 10.69
N HIS A 3 32.60 -29.27 10.33
CA HIS A 3 32.38 -29.66 8.93
C HIS A 3 31.53 -28.69 8.08
N THR A 4 30.61 -27.93 8.66
CA THR A 4 29.74 -27.01 7.91
C THR A 4 30.45 -25.68 7.61
N VAL A 5 31.38 -25.26 8.46
CA VAL A 5 32.20 -24.05 8.27
C VAL A 5 33.26 -24.30 7.21
N GLU A 6 33.96 -25.41 7.29
CA GLU A 6 34.95 -25.85 6.29
C GLU A 6 34.33 -25.94 4.90
N ARG A 7 33.17 -26.62 4.79
CA ARG A 7 32.47 -26.79 3.50
C ARG A 7 32.03 -25.47 2.86
N TYR A 8 31.60 -24.49 3.65
CA TYR A 8 31.27 -23.16 3.12
C TYR A 8 32.53 -22.42 2.65
N THR A 9 33.62 -22.52 3.36
CA THR A 9 34.91 -21.94 2.97
C THR A 9 35.41 -22.52 1.68
N ASP A 10 35.36 -23.85 1.54
CA ASP A 10 35.76 -24.58 0.31
C ASP A 10 34.92 -24.15 -0.90
N CYS A 11 33.60 -24.05 -0.73
CA CYS A 11 32.71 -23.58 -1.80
C CYS A 11 33.02 -22.13 -2.19
N PHE A 12 33.34 -21.29 -1.22
CA PHE A 12 33.66 -19.89 -1.47
C PHE A 12 35.02 -19.74 -2.18
N GLU A 13 36.02 -20.49 -1.78
CA GLU A 13 37.32 -20.50 -2.45
C GLU A 13 37.25 -21.08 -3.87
N THR A 14 36.43 -22.10 -4.08
CA THR A 14 36.17 -22.64 -5.42
C THR A 14 35.50 -21.59 -6.30
N PHE A 15 34.52 -20.87 -5.78
CA PHE A 15 33.89 -19.76 -6.50
C PHE A 15 34.85 -18.63 -6.83
N LEU A 16 35.81 -18.31 -5.95
CA LEU A 16 36.82 -17.29 -6.21
C LEU A 16 37.79 -17.70 -7.31
N ARG A 17 38.05 -19.01 -7.50
CA ARG A 17 38.92 -19.53 -8.58
C ARG A 17 38.19 -19.69 -9.90
N GLU A 18 36.93 -20.14 -9.85
CA GLU A 18 36.10 -20.44 -11.02
C GLU A 18 34.71 -19.78 -10.89
N PRO A 19 34.60 -18.49 -11.22
CA PRO A 19 33.35 -17.77 -11.08
C PRO A 19 32.34 -18.15 -12.17
N ASN A 20 31.50 -19.11 -11.88
CA ASN A 20 30.40 -19.49 -12.74
C ASN A 20 29.10 -19.68 -11.95
N GLU A 21 27.98 -19.85 -12.64
CA GLU A 21 26.65 -19.95 -12.02
C GLU A 21 26.54 -21.16 -11.08
N ALA A 22 27.21 -22.26 -11.38
CA ALA A 22 27.17 -23.48 -10.55
C ALA A 22 27.89 -23.25 -9.21
N THR A 23 29.12 -22.74 -9.25
CA THR A 23 29.92 -22.43 -8.04
C THR A 23 29.27 -21.32 -7.22
N TYR A 24 28.69 -20.33 -7.86
CA TYR A 24 27.92 -19.27 -7.19
C TYR A 24 26.68 -19.83 -6.47
N THR A 25 25.96 -20.74 -7.11
CA THR A 25 24.78 -21.39 -6.53
C THR A 25 25.16 -22.26 -5.33
N GLN A 26 26.30 -22.97 -5.39
CA GLN A 26 26.82 -23.75 -4.26
C GLN A 26 27.14 -22.87 -3.06
N VAL A 27 27.84 -21.75 -3.27
CA VAL A 27 28.11 -20.75 -2.20
C VAL A 27 26.81 -20.24 -1.58
N CYS A 28 25.82 -19.93 -2.39
CA CYS A 28 24.53 -19.47 -1.91
C CYS A 28 23.78 -20.53 -1.10
N ALA A 29 23.80 -21.79 -1.55
CA ALA A 29 23.16 -22.92 -0.87
C ALA A 29 23.83 -23.24 0.47
N GLU A 30 25.16 -23.28 0.50
CA GLU A 30 25.90 -23.57 1.73
C GLU A 30 25.79 -22.45 2.77
N ARG A 31 25.80 -21.19 2.31
CA ARG A 31 25.51 -20.03 3.14
C ARG A 31 24.10 -20.09 3.75
N TYR A 32 23.16 -20.61 3.00
CA TYR A 32 21.79 -20.82 3.44
C TYR A 32 21.69 -21.91 4.52
N ARG A 33 22.34 -23.09 4.32
CA ARG A 33 22.39 -24.18 5.30
C ARG A 33 23.00 -23.71 6.62
N ARG A 34 24.10 -22.95 6.55
CA ARG A 34 24.76 -22.37 7.73
C ARG A 34 23.82 -21.43 8.51
N LYS A 35 22.97 -20.69 7.80
CA LYS A 35 21.96 -19.84 8.45
C LYS A 35 20.85 -20.63 9.13
N GLN A 36 20.43 -21.74 8.54
CA GLN A 36 19.40 -22.61 9.12
C GLN A 36 19.89 -23.34 10.37
N SER A 37 21.15 -23.69 10.43
CA SER A 37 21.76 -24.34 11.62
C SER A 37 21.93 -23.40 12.81
N GLY A 38 21.47 -22.14 12.73
CA GLY A 38 21.54 -21.16 13.82
C GLY A 38 22.94 -20.61 14.10
N GLN A 39 23.94 -20.91 13.26
CA GLN A 39 25.28 -20.39 13.41
C GLN A 39 25.31 -18.89 13.12
N SER A 40 25.78 -18.11 14.08
CA SER A 40 26.03 -16.69 13.89
C SER A 40 27.19 -16.51 12.91
N VAL A 41 26.97 -15.67 11.89
CA VAL A 41 28.02 -15.32 10.95
C VAL A 41 28.95 -14.30 11.60
N ASP A 42 30.27 -14.65 11.73
CA ASP A 42 31.24 -13.70 12.22
C ASP A 42 31.38 -12.52 11.25
N ARG A 43 31.16 -11.31 11.77
CA ARG A 43 31.27 -10.07 10.98
C ARG A 43 32.69 -9.84 10.42
N ARG A 44 33.72 -10.35 11.07
CA ARG A 44 35.10 -10.24 10.60
C ARG A 44 35.32 -11.14 9.39
N GLU A 45 34.80 -12.35 9.43
CA GLU A 45 34.86 -13.32 8.36
C GLU A 45 34.09 -12.87 7.12
N GLU A 46 32.85 -12.38 7.28
CA GLU A 46 32.06 -11.84 6.17
C GLU A 46 32.73 -10.59 5.54
N ARG A 47 33.36 -9.76 6.37
CA ARG A 47 34.12 -8.60 5.89
C ARG A 47 35.36 -9.02 5.12
N SER A 48 36.08 -10.06 5.55
CA SER A 48 37.23 -10.62 4.83
C SER A 48 36.80 -11.14 3.47
N ARG A 49 35.69 -11.88 3.39
CA ARG A 49 35.15 -12.41 2.14
C ARG A 49 34.71 -11.30 1.17
N PHE A 50 34.11 -10.23 1.66
CA PHE A 50 33.79 -9.07 0.84
C PHE A 50 35.03 -8.50 0.16
N PHE A 51 36.14 -8.36 0.89
CA PHE A 51 37.39 -7.88 0.31
C PHE A 51 38.01 -8.87 -0.67
N GLN A 52 37.91 -10.17 -0.43
CA GLN A 52 38.37 -11.18 -1.37
C GLN A 52 37.57 -11.13 -2.69
N LEU A 53 36.24 -10.96 -2.62
CA LEU A 53 35.39 -10.78 -3.80
C LEU A 53 35.76 -9.47 -4.58
N LEU A 54 36.03 -8.41 -3.87
CA LEU A 54 36.39 -7.15 -4.47
C LEU A 54 37.76 -7.21 -5.18
N HIS A 55 38.75 -7.90 -4.58
CA HIS A 55 40.04 -8.17 -5.23
C HIS A 55 39.89 -9.08 -6.45
N ALA A 56 39.06 -10.11 -6.36
CA ALA A 56 38.78 -10.99 -7.50
C ALA A 56 38.09 -10.23 -8.63
N TYR A 57 37.13 -9.36 -8.31
CA TYR A 57 36.48 -8.50 -9.31
C TYR A 57 37.45 -7.53 -9.98
N GLN A 58 38.35 -6.90 -9.23
CA GLN A 58 39.37 -6.04 -9.80
C GLN A 58 40.29 -6.74 -10.80
N ARG A 59 40.61 -8.03 -10.53
CA ARG A 59 41.47 -8.84 -11.39
C ARG A 59 40.79 -9.33 -12.64
N GLU A 60 39.54 -9.78 -12.51
CA GLU A 60 38.85 -10.56 -13.54
C GLU A 60 37.58 -9.89 -14.09
N GLN A 61 37.08 -8.85 -13.42
CA GLN A 61 35.87 -8.10 -13.76
C GLN A 61 34.61 -8.96 -14.01
N HIS A 62 34.54 -10.14 -13.37
CA HIS A 62 33.42 -11.06 -13.57
C HIS A 62 32.15 -10.61 -12.82
N PRO A 63 30.97 -10.51 -13.49
CA PRO A 63 29.75 -9.95 -12.90
C PRO A 63 29.24 -10.68 -11.65
N LEU A 64 29.51 -11.97 -11.52
CA LEU A 64 29.08 -12.76 -10.35
C LEU A 64 29.78 -12.34 -9.05
N TYR A 65 30.99 -11.79 -9.12
CA TYR A 65 31.63 -11.23 -7.93
C TYR A 65 30.86 -10.02 -7.38
N LEU A 66 30.35 -9.16 -8.25
CA LEU A 66 29.51 -8.03 -7.84
C LEU A 66 28.19 -8.51 -7.21
N GLN A 67 27.59 -9.54 -7.79
CA GLN A 67 26.38 -10.13 -7.27
C GLN A 67 26.59 -10.79 -5.90
N ALA A 68 27.75 -11.44 -5.71
CA ALA A 68 28.14 -11.99 -4.41
C ALA A 68 28.43 -10.87 -3.37
N MET A 69 29.08 -9.79 -3.76
CA MET A 69 29.36 -8.62 -2.91
C MET A 69 28.07 -7.95 -2.45
N SER A 70 27.10 -7.75 -3.32
CA SER A 70 25.81 -7.12 -2.95
C SER A 70 25.07 -7.89 -1.85
N ARG A 71 25.18 -9.22 -1.87
CA ARG A 71 24.60 -10.08 -0.81
C ARG A 71 25.40 -10.04 0.49
N THR A 72 26.71 -9.89 0.41
CA THR A 72 27.60 -9.76 1.58
C THR A 72 27.40 -8.42 2.25
N ASP A 73 27.24 -7.36 1.47
CA ASP A 73 27.00 -6.00 1.93
C ASP A 73 25.75 -5.86 2.82
N ALA A 74 24.63 -6.38 2.39
CA ALA A 74 23.37 -6.33 3.16
C ALA A 74 23.50 -6.91 4.59
N ARG A 75 24.58 -7.62 4.89
CA ARG A 75 24.88 -8.18 6.22
C ARG A 75 26.01 -7.52 6.95
N LEU A 76 27.03 -7.01 6.23
CA LEU A 76 28.12 -6.25 6.82
C LEU A 76 27.62 -4.96 7.45
N THR A 77 26.62 -4.37 6.84
CA THR A 77 26.09 -3.07 7.25
C THR A 77 24.99 -3.16 8.30
N GLY A 78 24.39 -4.32 8.49
CA GLY A 78 23.35 -4.56 9.50
C GLY A 78 22.14 -3.63 9.41
N THR A 79 22.12 -2.68 8.52
CA THR A 79 21.11 -1.66 8.23
C THR A 79 21.71 -0.32 7.71
N ARG A 80 23.05 -0.20 7.58
CA ARG A 80 23.68 1.05 7.17
C ARG A 80 24.65 0.84 6.02
N ALA A 81 24.17 1.09 4.81
CA ALA A 81 24.98 1.11 3.59
C ALA A 81 26.25 2.00 3.70
N SER A 82 26.22 3.03 4.58
CA SER A 82 27.41 3.87 4.88
C SER A 82 28.63 3.12 5.43
N ASP A 83 28.43 1.95 6.07
CA ASP A 83 29.56 1.19 6.63
C ASP A 83 30.32 0.43 5.53
N THR A 84 29.62 -0.03 4.51
CA THR A 84 30.23 -0.68 3.33
C THR A 84 31.00 0.31 2.48
N TYR A 85 30.48 1.49 2.28
CA TYR A 85 31.18 2.55 1.57
C TYR A 85 32.50 2.94 2.26
N VAL A 86 32.51 3.02 3.59
CA VAL A 86 33.76 3.23 4.37
C VAL A 86 34.76 2.09 4.13
N ASP A 87 34.28 0.86 3.97
CA ASP A 87 35.16 -0.28 3.73
C ASP A 87 35.72 -0.28 2.28
N ILE A 88 34.95 0.18 1.30
CA ILE A 88 35.44 0.43 -0.07
C ILE A 88 36.53 1.48 -0.09
N LEU A 89 36.35 2.60 0.63
CA LEU A 89 37.37 3.65 0.74
C LEU A 89 38.65 3.17 1.46
N LYS A 90 38.54 2.29 2.44
CA LYS A 90 39.71 1.65 3.08
C LYS A 90 40.44 0.73 2.10
N LEU A 91 39.73 0.09 1.19
CA LEU A 91 40.33 -0.74 0.17
C LEU A 91 41.18 0.10 -0.78
N LYS A 92 40.74 1.29 -1.22
CA LYS A 92 41.54 2.18 -2.06
C LYS A 92 42.87 2.51 -1.42
N ARG A 93 42.93 2.68 -0.09
CA ARG A 93 44.17 2.93 0.63
C ARG A 93 45.13 1.74 0.59
N ARG A 94 44.60 0.51 0.52
CA ARG A 94 45.40 -0.73 0.41
C ARG A 94 45.73 -1.10 -1.03
N CYS A 95 44.87 -0.67 -1.96
CA CYS A 95 45.02 -0.91 -3.41
C CYS A 95 44.82 0.42 -4.14
N PRO A 96 45.89 1.27 -4.24
CA PRO A 96 45.80 2.60 -4.85
C PRO A 96 45.36 2.59 -6.31
N ASP A 97 45.64 1.50 -7.03
CA ASP A 97 45.36 1.35 -8.47
C ASP A 97 43.93 0.93 -8.76
N ALA A 98 43.10 0.73 -7.73
CA ALA A 98 41.70 0.38 -7.92
C ALA A 98 40.93 1.53 -8.57
N ASP A 99 40.21 1.26 -9.66
CA ASP A 99 39.24 2.18 -10.25
C ASP A 99 38.01 2.30 -9.37
N LEU A 100 38.05 3.25 -8.44
CA LEU A 100 36.95 3.47 -7.50
C LEU A 100 35.64 3.94 -8.14
N PRO A 101 35.64 4.84 -9.14
CA PRO A 101 34.45 5.22 -9.86
C PRO A 101 33.73 4.01 -10.47
N ALA A 102 34.44 3.16 -11.20
CA ALA A 102 33.86 1.97 -11.81
C ALA A 102 33.38 0.93 -10.78
N LEU A 103 34.15 0.69 -9.71
CA LEU A 103 33.75 -0.18 -8.60
C LEU A 103 32.52 0.35 -7.87
N ARG A 104 32.45 1.64 -7.67
CA ARG A 104 31.33 2.33 -7.06
C ARG A 104 30.08 2.20 -7.93
N GLU A 105 30.18 2.52 -9.21
CA GLU A 105 29.07 2.41 -10.15
C GLU A 105 28.57 0.96 -10.24
N ALA A 106 29.44 -0.02 -10.36
CA ALA A 106 29.10 -1.41 -10.38
C ALA A 106 28.49 -1.90 -9.06
N PHE A 107 28.95 -1.40 -7.92
CA PHE A 107 28.38 -1.68 -6.61
C PHE A 107 26.95 -1.11 -6.50
N PHE A 108 26.73 0.13 -6.93
CA PHE A 108 25.43 0.78 -6.86
C PHE A 108 24.40 0.18 -7.81
N ARG A 109 24.78 -0.20 -9.03
CA ARG A 109 23.86 -0.90 -9.95
C ARG A 109 23.31 -2.22 -9.37
N ASN A 110 24.02 -2.84 -8.44
CA ASN A 110 23.66 -4.12 -7.84
C ASN A 110 23.20 -3.99 -6.39
N CYS A 111 23.22 -2.80 -5.80
CA CYS A 111 22.74 -2.54 -4.46
C CYS A 111 21.22 -2.40 -4.44
N ALA A 112 20.54 -3.10 -3.50
CA ALA A 112 19.10 -3.04 -3.37
C ALA A 112 18.56 -1.68 -2.84
N PHE A 113 19.45 -0.80 -2.38
CA PHE A 113 19.12 0.50 -1.77
C PHE A 113 20.17 1.58 -2.11
N PRO A 114 20.31 1.97 -3.38
CA PRO A 114 21.29 2.97 -3.79
C PRO A 114 21.07 4.33 -3.09
N GLU A 115 19.81 4.68 -2.77
CA GLU A 115 19.44 5.91 -2.06
C GLU A 115 19.96 5.99 -0.62
N MET A 116 20.42 4.89 -0.04
CA MET A 116 20.97 4.86 1.33
C MET A 116 22.48 5.12 1.39
N VAL A 117 23.14 5.20 0.25
CA VAL A 117 24.59 5.36 0.17
C VAL A 117 24.97 6.82 0.03
N LYS A 118 25.64 7.36 1.04
CA LYS A 118 26.16 8.74 1.03
C LYS A 118 27.57 8.79 0.50
N GLU A 119 27.79 9.60 -0.53
CA GLU A 119 29.07 9.78 -1.20
C GLU A 119 30.20 10.36 -0.34
N ASP A 120 29.91 11.20 0.64
CA ASP A 120 30.89 12.16 1.16
C ASP A 120 31.36 11.91 2.59
N VAL A 121 31.17 10.72 3.17
CA VAL A 121 31.61 10.58 4.55
C VAL A 121 32.64 9.50 4.73
N TYR A 122 33.91 9.88 4.44
CA TYR A 122 35.03 9.22 5.12
C TYR A 122 34.95 9.59 6.61
N VAL A 123 34.35 8.73 7.43
CA VAL A 123 34.28 8.94 8.88
C VAL A 123 35.39 8.16 9.57
N ASN A 124 36.43 8.87 10.00
CA ASN A 124 37.37 8.37 10.98
C ASN A 124 36.56 7.92 12.23
N ARG A 125 36.76 6.67 12.73
CA ARG A 125 36.03 6.12 13.86
C ARG A 125 35.97 7.00 15.12
N PRO A 126 37.07 7.72 15.52
CA PRO A 126 37.04 8.70 16.59
C PRO A 126 36.12 9.88 16.31
N LEU A 127 36.16 10.43 15.10
CA LEU A 127 35.26 11.52 14.66
C LEU A 127 33.78 11.07 14.59
N ARG A 128 33.53 9.81 14.26
CA ARG A 128 32.16 9.24 14.27
C ARG A 128 31.64 9.09 15.71
N LYS A 129 32.50 8.73 16.68
CA LYS A 129 32.12 8.71 18.11
C LYS A 129 31.90 10.13 18.63
N ALA A 130 32.76 11.07 18.29
CA ALA A 130 32.59 12.49 18.61
C ALA A 130 31.33 13.06 17.94
N GLY A 131 31.08 12.75 16.65
CA GLY A 131 29.87 13.13 15.93
C GLY A 131 28.59 12.60 16.57
N LYS A 132 28.58 11.32 17.04
CA LYS A 132 27.45 10.76 17.79
C LYS A 132 27.25 11.42 19.15
N LEU A 133 28.33 11.83 19.81
CA LEU A 133 28.26 12.58 21.08
C LEU A 133 27.71 13.99 20.81
N CYS A 134 28.21 14.68 19.78
CA CYS A 134 27.67 15.96 19.33
C CYS A 134 26.20 15.86 18.90
N GLU A 135 25.82 14.80 18.17
CA GLU A 135 24.41 14.54 17.82
C GLU A 135 23.53 14.36 19.07
N LYS A 136 24.03 13.67 20.10
CA LYS A 136 23.31 13.55 21.37
C LYS A 136 23.21 14.88 22.12
N LEU A 137 24.25 15.68 22.13
CA LEU A 137 24.27 16.99 22.81
C LEU A 137 23.44 18.03 22.04
N LEU A 138 23.45 18.00 20.69
CA LEU A 138 22.68 18.90 19.83
C LEU A 138 21.24 18.42 19.59
N SER A 139 20.91 17.17 20.00
CA SER A 139 19.58 16.58 19.79
C SER A 139 18.42 17.44 20.31
N PRO A 140 18.50 18.10 21.49
CA PRO A 140 17.45 18.98 21.94
C PRO A 140 17.26 20.20 21.04
N ALA A 141 18.35 20.86 20.66
CA ALA A 141 18.32 22.05 19.78
C ALA A 141 17.81 21.70 18.38
N LYS A 142 18.24 20.55 17.82
CA LYS A 142 17.73 20.03 16.56
C LYS A 142 16.23 19.73 16.62
N LYS A 143 15.75 19.12 17.72
CA LYS A 143 14.30 18.86 17.92
C LYS A 143 13.49 20.15 17.98
N VAL A 144 14.01 21.20 18.60
CA VAL A 144 13.37 22.53 18.64
C VAL A 144 13.36 23.14 17.24
N GLY A 145 14.48 23.11 16.52
CA GLY A 145 14.57 23.57 15.14
C GLY A 145 13.62 22.84 14.18
N ASP A 146 13.62 21.51 14.22
CA ASP A 146 12.70 20.67 13.43
C ASP A 146 11.23 21.00 13.78
N PHE A 147 10.95 21.20 15.05
CA PHE A 147 9.62 21.59 15.50
C PHE A 147 9.21 22.96 14.95
N ALA A 148 10.06 23.98 15.04
CA ALA A 148 9.80 25.32 14.53
C ALA A 148 9.59 25.30 13.01
N TYR A 149 10.45 24.56 12.29
CA TYR A 149 10.34 24.37 10.85
C TYR A 149 9.00 23.69 10.45
N HIS A 150 8.61 22.63 11.15
CA HIS A 150 7.34 21.94 10.89
C HIS A 150 6.15 22.87 11.17
N GLN A 151 6.20 23.70 12.23
CA GLN A 151 5.13 24.62 12.56
C GLN A 151 5.00 25.75 11.54
N TYR A 152 6.11 26.27 11.06
CA TYR A 152 6.12 27.28 10.01
C TYR A 152 5.39 26.79 8.75
N TRP A 153 5.76 25.61 8.27
CA TRP A 153 5.14 25.07 7.06
C TRP A 153 3.70 24.60 7.25
N TYR A 154 3.36 24.10 8.44
CA TYR A 154 1.97 23.79 8.77
C TYR A 154 1.10 25.07 8.78
N GLY A 155 1.59 26.13 9.38
CA GLY A 155 0.90 27.44 9.38
C GLY A 155 0.79 28.05 7.98
N LYS A 156 1.82 27.89 7.13
CA LYS A 156 1.88 28.51 5.80
C LYS A 156 1.12 27.72 4.72
N ARG A 157 1.19 26.41 4.74
CA ARG A 157 0.70 25.53 3.67
C ARG A 157 -0.02 24.26 4.17
N GLY A 158 -0.19 24.07 5.45
CA GLY A 158 -0.79 22.89 6.04
C GLY A 158 0.05 21.61 5.93
N TYR A 159 1.33 21.67 5.58
CA TYR A 159 2.17 20.49 5.39
C TYR A 159 2.35 19.67 6.66
N SER A 160 2.12 18.38 6.56
CA SER A 160 2.38 17.45 7.67
C SER A 160 3.89 17.25 7.92
N SER A 161 4.25 16.79 9.11
CA SER A 161 5.63 16.40 9.39
C SER A 161 6.11 15.25 8.50
N GLY A 162 5.20 14.38 8.06
CA GLY A 162 5.48 13.31 7.10
C GLY A 162 5.86 13.85 5.74
N THR A 163 5.09 14.80 5.21
CA THR A 163 5.39 15.53 3.96
C THR A 163 6.78 16.14 3.99
N LEU A 164 7.10 16.88 5.05
CA LEU A 164 8.41 17.57 5.16
C LEU A 164 9.58 16.60 5.29
N LYS A 165 9.38 15.46 5.96
CA LYS A 165 10.40 14.39 6.03
C LYS A 165 10.62 13.71 4.67
N ALA A 166 9.56 13.45 3.93
CA ALA A 166 9.62 12.89 2.59
C ALA A 166 10.32 13.87 1.63
N TRP A 167 9.91 15.13 1.65
CA TRP A 167 10.56 16.19 0.88
C TRP A 167 12.05 16.33 1.17
N ASN A 168 12.44 16.31 2.45
CA ASN A 168 13.85 16.38 2.82
C ASN A 168 14.67 15.16 2.35
N ARG A 169 14.04 13.99 2.20
CA ARG A 169 14.69 12.81 1.58
C ARG A 169 14.88 13.01 0.09
N GLN A 170 13.85 13.47 -0.61
CA GLN A 170 13.94 13.74 -2.05
C GLN A 170 14.98 14.80 -2.37
N LYS A 171 15.03 15.93 -1.64
CA LYS A 171 16.09 16.93 -1.83
C LYS A 171 17.49 16.37 -1.69
N LYS A 172 17.68 15.41 -0.77
CA LYS A 172 19.02 14.78 -0.59
C LYS A 172 19.36 13.86 -1.75
N ALA A 173 18.38 13.10 -2.24
CA ALA A 173 18.56 12.28 -3.43
C ALA A 173 18.88 13.15 -4.65
N ASP A 174 18.08 14.17 -4.91
CA ASP A 174 18.24 15.13 -6.00
C ASP A 174 19.64 15.79 -6.02
N THR A 175 20.14 16.20 -4.83
CA THR A 175 21.51 16.74 -4.72
C THR A 175 22.59 15.71 -5.06
N LEU A 176 22.34 14.43 -4.83
CA LEU A 176 23.28 13.34 -5.15
C LEU A 176 23.20 12.95 -6.63
N GLU A 177 22.01 12.97 -7.19
CA GLU A 177 21.75 12.64 -8.60
C GLU A 177 22.24 13.73 -9.55
N ASN A 178 22.28 14.98 -9.08
CA ASN A 178 22.71 16.16 -9.86
C ASN A 178 24.01 16.80 -9.31
N PRO A 179 25.16 16.08 -9.33
CA PRO A 179 26.39 16.56 -8.72
C PRO A 179 27.01 17.77 -9.43
N TYR A 180 26.61 18.00 -10.68
CA TYR A 180 27.11 19.13 -11.51
C TYR A 180 26.12 20.29 -11.61
N ALA A 181 24.98 20.19 -10.91
CA ALA A 181 23.95 21.23 -10.89
C ALA A 181 24.53 22.56 -10.35
N GLU A 182 24.07 23.66 -10.92
CA GLU A 182 24.44 24.98 -10.40
C GLU A 182 23.85 25.16 -8.97
N PRO A 183 24.69 25.42 -7.96
CA PRO A 183 24.25 25.46 -6.56
C PRO A 183 23.18 26.53 -6.25
N GLN A 184 23.14 27.61 -7.05
CA GLN A 184 22.16 28.68 -6.87
C GLN A 184 20.79 28.25 -7.39
N LEU A 185 20.76 27.68 -8.59
CA LEU A 185 19.53 27.16 -9.20
C LEU A 185 18.95 26.00 -8.40
N MET A 186 19.77 25.05 -7.95
CA MET A 186 19.31 23.96 -7.09
C MET A 186 18.71 24.49 -5.77
N ARG A 187 19.33 25.46 -5.12
CA ARG A 187 18.79 26.09 -3.92
C ARG A 187 17.48 26.82 -4.19
N TRP A 188 17.36 27.46 -5.34
CA TRP A 188 16.14 28.14 -5.77
C TRP A 188 15.01 27.12 -5.99
N ALA A 189 15.25 26.06 -6.76
CA ALA A 189 14.29 24.99 -7.00
C ALA A 189 13.80 24.37 -5.67
N HIS A 190 14.73 23.94 -4.82
CA HIS A 190 14.39 23.35 -3.51
C HIS A 190 13.62 24.29 -2.58
N ARG A 191 13.89 25.61 -2.63
CA ARG A 191 13.15 26.62 -1.87
C ARG A 191 11.69 26.70 -2.32
N ASN A 192 11.47 26.63 -3.62
CA ASN A 192 10.15 26.66 -4.23
C ASN A 192 9.44 25.30 -4.19
N GLY A 193 10.14 24.22 -3.82
CA GLY A 193 9.56 22.89 -3.65
C GLY A 193 9.74 21.97 -4.84
N PHE A 194 10.56 22.33 -5.81
CA PHE A 194 10.84 21.56 -7.01
C PHE A 194 12.18 20.82 -6.89
N LEU A 195 12.30 19.67 -7.55
CA LEU A 195 13.55 19.01 -7.85
C LEU A 195 14.28 19.78 -8.95
N TYR A 196 15.60 19.59 -9.06
CA TYR A 196 16.43 20.37 -9.98
C TYR A 196 16.01 20.22 -11.45
N ASP A 197 15.74 18.99 -11.88
CA ASP A 197 15.38 18.69 -13.26
C ASP A 197 14.06 19.34 -13.71
N ARG A 198 13.19 19.74 -12.73
CA ARG A 198 11.95 20.45 -13.06
C ARG A 198 12.16 21.81 -13.67
N ILE A 199 13.35 22.43 -13.43
CA ILE A 199 13.68 23.74 -14.02
C ILE A 199 13.58 23.66 -15.55
N ASP A 200 14.25 22.69 -16.11
CA ASP A 200 14.26 22.50 -17.58
C ASP A 200 12.95 21.89 -18.09
N GLN A 201 12.41 20.90 -17.36
CA GLN A 201 11.18 20.21 -17.77
C GLN A 201 9.96 21.13 -17.87
N TYR A 202 9.83 22.07 -16.95
CA TYR A 202 8.68 22.99 -16.91
C TYR A 202 9.04 24.39 -17.37
N GLY A 203 10.30 24.65 -17.75
CA GLY A 203 10.78 25.99 -18.06
C GLY A 203 10.58 26.95 -16.87
N LEU A 204 10.90 26.49 -15.65
CA LEU A 204 10.57 27.22 -14.43
C LEU A 204 11.35 28.53 -14.32
N THR A 205 10.61 29.56 -13.96
CA THR A 205 11.12 30.91 -13.65
C THR A 205 10.48 31.40 -12.34
N GLU A 206 10.96 32.53 -11.82
CA GLU A 206 10.30 33.17 -10.66
C GLU A 206 8.86 33.63 -10.97
N ALA A 207 8.58 33.93 -12.24
CA ALA A 207 7.26 34.41 -12.68
C ALA A 207 6.23 33.29 -12.78
N ASN A 208 6.62 32.08 -13.22
CA ASN A 208 5.69 31.01 -13.56
C ASN A 208 5.70 29.82 -12.58
N CYS A 209 6.61 29.78 -11.60
CA CYS A 209 6.70 28.62 -10.69
C CYS A 209 5.44 28.39 -9.85
N GLY A 210 4.57 29.39 -9.72
CA GLY A 210 3.26 29.29 -9.07
C GLY A 210 2.21 28.51 -9.88
N ASP A 211 2.38 28.43 -11.20
CA ASP A 211 1.44 27.80 -12.15
C ASP A 211 1.62 26.29 -12.20
N PHE A 212 2.63 25.77 -11.51
CA PHE A 212 2.93 24.35 -11.46
C PHE A 212 2.77 23.78 -10.04
N VAL A 213 2.41 22.49 -9.97
CA VAL A 213 2.47 21.74 -8.71
C VAL A 213 3.90 21.35 -8.41
N SER A 214 4.44 21.84 -7.30
CA SER A 214 5.77 21.47 -6.87
C SER A 214 5.82 20.00 -6.37
N ASP A 215 7.00 19.35 -6.46
CA ASP A 215 7.19 18.00 -5.93
C ASP A 215 6.85 17.93 -4.44
N ARG A 216 7.12 19.00 -3.67
CA ARG A 216 6.74 19.11 -2.26
C ARG A 216 5.23 19.19 -2.06
N ASP A 217 4.51 19.96 -2.90
CA ASP A 217 3.05 20.01 -2.88
C ASP A 217 2.46 18.66 -3.26
N TYR A 218 3.02 18.01 -4.26
CA TYR A 218 2.60 16.68 -4.70
C TYR A 218 2.75 15.62 -3.61
N ILE A 219 3.86 15.64 -2.86
CA ILE A 219 4.02 14.80 -1.67
C ILE A 219 2.92 15.11 -0.63
N SER A 220 2.57 16.40 -0.46
CA SER A 220 1.51 16.78 0.48
C SER A 220 0.13 16.33 0.04
N LEU A 221 -0.13 16.37 -1.27
CA LEU A 221 -1.36 15.84 -1.84
C LEU A 221 -1.49 14.33 -1.58
N GLY A 222 -0.36 13.60 -1.65
CA GLY A 222 -0.36 12.15 -1.59
C GLY A 222 -1.21 11.57 -2.72
N SER A 223 -2.09 10.61 -2.40
CA SER A 223 -3.12 10.24 -3.37
C SER A 223 -4.20 11.32 -3.38
N VAL A 224 -4.43 11.92 -4.54
CA VAL A 224 -5.54 12.87 -4.74
C VAL A 224 -6.89 12.17 -4.72
N ASN A 225 -6.90 10.85 -4.90
CA ASN A 225 -8.09 10.03 -4.79
C ASN A 225 -8.67 10.06 -3.37
N ASN A 226 -9.92 9.68 -3.26
CA ASN A 226 -10.64 9.52 -1.99
C ASN A 226 -10.28 8.20 -1.27
N SER A 227 -11.09 7.79 -0.28
CA SER A 227 -10.87 6.56 0.49
C SER A 227 -10.89 5.29 -0.34
N TYR A 228 -11.51 5.30 -1.53
CA TYR A 228 -11.59 4.13 -2.43
C TYR A 228 -10.28 3.80 -3.16
N LYS A 229 -9.23 4.64 -3.04
CA LYS A 229 -7.87 4.27 -3.48
C LYS A 229 -7.42 2.90 -2.97
N LYS A 230 -7.98 2.46 -1.83
CA LYS A 230 -7.71 1.16 -1.22
C LYS A 230 -8.08 -0.03 -2.10
N TRP A 231 -8.95 0.15 -3.11
CA TRP A 231 -9.29 -0.89 -4.07
C TRP A 231 -8.14 -1.26 -5.00
N ILE A 232 -7.23 -0.30 -5.24
CA ILE A 232 -6.13 -0.42 -6.19
C ILE A 232 -4.72 -0.35 -5.56
N GLU A 233 -4.62 -0.25 -4.24
CA GLU A 233 -3.33 -0.16 -3.54
C GLU A 233 -2.53 -1.47 -3.53
N ASP A 234 -3.20 -2.60 -3.70
CA ASP A 234 -2.57 -3.91 -3.73
C ASP A 234 -3.34 -4.89 -4.64
N VAL A 235 -2.61 -5.90 -5.10
CA VAL A 235 -3.11 -6.89 -6.07
C VAL A 235 -4.29 -7.72 -5.55
N PRO A 236 -4.30 -8.20 -4.29
CA PRO A 236 -5.49 -8.87 -3.76
C PRO A 236 -6.73 -7.97 -3.74
N SER A 237 -6.57 -6.69 -3.39
CA SER A 237 -7.70 -5.75 -3.39
C SER A 237 -8.27 -5.54 -4.80
N LEU A 238 -7.42 -5.49 -5.84
CA LEU A 238 -7.90 -5.47 -7.23
C LEU A 238 -8.83 -6.66 -7.50
N ARG A 239 -8.42 -7.86 -7.12
CA ARG A 239 -9.20 -9.07 -7.41
C ARG A 239 -10.51 -9.15 -6.65
N TYR A 240 -10.52 -8.73 -5.37
CA TYR A 240 -11.72 -8.81 -4.52
C TYR A 240 -12.67 -7.61 -4.69
N CYS A 241 -12.17 -6.43 -5.04
CA CYS A 241 -12.99 -5.24 -5.15
C CYS A 241 -13.48 -4.95 -6.58
N LEU A 242 -12.79 -5.47 -7.61
CA LEU A 242 -13.12 -5.19 -9.03
C LEU A 242 -13.82 -6.38 -9.69
N THR A 243 -14.87 -6.86 -9.08
CA THR A 243 -15.58 -8.10 -9.46
C THR A 243 -16.22 -8.04 -10.85
N GLY A 244 -16.70 -6.89 -11.28
CA GLY A 244 -17.33 -6.71 -12.60
C GLY A 244 -16.36 -6.60 -13.78
N VAL A 245 -15.03 -6.51 -13.53
CA VAL A 245 -14.00 -6.35 -14.57
C VAL A 245 -12.83 -7.33 -14.41
N THR A 246 -13.08 -8.47 -13.80
CA THR A 246 -12.07 -9.50 -13.56
C THR A 246 -11.50 -10.11 -14.85
N GLN A 247 -12.23 -10.03 -15.97
CA GLN A 247 -11.75 -10.45 -17.29
C GLN A 247 -10.49 -9.70 -17.74
N TYR A 248 -10.22 -8.53 -17.17
CA TYR A 248 -9.03 -7.74 -17.43
C TYR A 248 -7.89 -7.99 -16.43
N LEU A 249 -8.09 -8.89 -15.46
CA LEU A 249 -7.08 -9.25 -14.48
C LEU A 249 -6.49 -10.63 -14.79
N PRO A 250 -5.21 -10.88 -14.46
CA PRO A 250 -4.68 -12.23 -14.47
C PRO A 250 -5.34 -13.08 -13.39
N GLU A 251 -5.43 -14.41 -13.59
CA GLU A 251 -5.93 -15.33 -12.57
C GLU A 251 -5.04 -15.30 -11.31
N MET A 252 -5.65 -15.16 -10.14
CA MET A 252 -4.97 -15.09 -8.84
C MET A 252 -5.36 -16.28 -7.98
N TYR A 253 -4.39 -17.14 -7.68
CA TYR A 253 -4.65 -18.45 -7.09
C TYR A 253 -4.47 -18.48 -5.58
N TYR A 254 -3.37 -17.90 -5.09
CA TYR A 254 -3.06 -17.93 -3.66
C TYR A 254 -2.50 -16.60 -3.18
N HIS A 255 -2.95 -16.21 -1.99
CA HIS A 255 -2.38 -15.10 -1.25
C HIS A 255 -1.58 -15.64 -0.06
N VAL A 256 -0.29 -15.39 -0.05
CA VAL A 256 0.63 -15.81 1.01
C VAL A 256 0.83 -14.65 1.97
N LEU A 257 0.17 -14.74 3.09
CA LEU A 257 0.22 -13.79 4.20
C LEU A 257 1.28 -14.20 5.22
N ARG A 258 1.57 -13.31 6.15
CA ARG A 258 2.41 -13.62 7.31
C ARG A 258 1.69 -13.22 8.60
N ARG A 259 1.48 -14.19 9.48
CA ARG A 259 0.94 -14.00 10.83
C ARG A 259 1.92 -14.57 11.84
N GLU A 260 2.26 -13.81 12.90
CA GLU A 260 3.16 -14.28 13.97
C GLU A 260 4.44 -14.95 13.46
N ALA A 261 5.05 -14.36 12.43
CA ALA A 261 6.21 -14.91 11.72
C ALA A 261 5.98 -16.24 10.95
N LYS A 262 4.75 -16.78 10.91
CA LYS A 262 4.39 -17.97 10.13
C LYS A 262 3.71 -17.59 8.81
N PRO A 263 3.94 -18.34 7.73
CA PRO A 263 3.19 -18.16 6.49
C PRO A 263 1.74 -18.65 6.69
N VAL A 264 0.78 -17.89 6.18
CA VAL A 264 -0.62 -18.29 6.05
C VAL A 264 -0.95 -18.24 4.57
N ILE A 265 -1.39 -19.36 4.02
CA ILE A 265 -1.63 -19.53 2.59
C ILE A 265 -3.14 -19.56 2.38
N VAL A 266 -3.65 -18.48 1.81
CA VAL A 266 -5.09 -18.28 1.59
C VAL A 266 -5.41 -18.56 0.12
N ARG A 267 -6.34 -19.47 -0.12
CA ARG A 267 -6.87 -19.73 -1.46
C ARG A 267 -7.64 -18.50 -1.95
N MET A 268 -7.39 -18.08 -3.20
CA MET A 268 -8.10 -16.97 -3.84
C MET A 268 -9.21 -17.48 -4.80
N PRO A 269 -10.14 -16.62 -5.23
CA PRO A 269 -11.30 -17.04 -6.01
C PRO A 269 -11.00 -17.79 -7.31
N ASP A 270 -9.88 -17.46 -7.99
CA ASP A 270 -9.52 -18.06 -9.29
C ASP A 270 -8.80 -19.40 -9.14
N CYS A 271 -8.52 -19.84 -7.90
CA CYS A 271 -7.88 -21.12 -7.67
C CYS A 271 -8.85 -22.26 -8.04
N PRO A 272 -8.41 -23.24 -8.86
CA PRO A 272 -9.27 -24.33 -9.33
C PRO A 272 -9.94 -25.10 -8.18
N ALA A 273 -11.06 -25.75 -8.48
CA ALA A 273 -11.70 -26.63 -7.52
C ALA A 273 -10.77 -27.79 -7.11
N GLY A 274 -10.87 -28.25 -5.87
CA GLY A 274 -10.05 -29.33 -5.34
C GLY A 274 -8.67 -28.90 -4.79
N TYR A 275 -8.37 -27.60 -4.78
CA TYR A 275 -7.22 -27.03 -4.10
C TYR A 275 -7.59 -26.45 -2.74
N ALA A 276 -6.76 -26.68 -1.72
CA ALA A 276 -6.97 -26.18 -0.36
C ALA A 276 -6.05 -25.01 -0.01
N GLY A 277 -6.43 -24.24 1.02
CA GLY A 277 -5.52 -23.31 1.68
C GLY A 277 -4.72 -23.98 2.80
N GLY A 278 -3.77 -23.26 3.39
CA GLY A 278 -3.02 -23.68 4.58
C GLY A 278 -1.70 -24.37 4.31
N ASP A 279 -1.54 -25.12 3.22
CA ASP A 279 -0.31 -25.85 2.90
C ASP A 279 0.41 -25.28 1.67
N ALA A 280 1.71 -25.01 1.81
CA ALA A 280 2.55 -24.54 0.70
C ALA A 280 2.77 -25.61 -0.39
N ARG A 281 2.54 -26.87 -0.09
CA ARG A 281 2.61 -27.95 -1.09
C ARG A 281 1.53 -27.82 -2.16
N GLU A 282 0.39 -27.21 -1.81
CA GLU A 282 -0.67 -26.89 -2.76
C GLU A 282 -0.20 -25.90 -3.84
N LEU A 283 0.68 -24.95 -3.49
CA LEU A 283 1.28 -24.03 -4.46
C LEU A 283 2.17 -24.80 -5.47
N LEU A 284 2.91 -25.79 -5.01
CA LEU A 284 3.73 -26.64 -5.88
C LEU A 284 2.88 -27.57 -6.75
N ARG A 285 1.78 -28.11 -6.19
CA ARG A 285 0.82 -28.91 -6.95
C ARG A 285 0.24 -28.12 -8.09
N LEU A 286 -0.18 -26.87 -7.82
CA LEU A 286 -0.69 -25.96 -8.83
C LEU A 286 0.39 -25.60 -9.88
N LEU A 287 1.64 -25.38 -9.44
CA LEU A 287 2.73 -25.09 -10.37
C LEU A 287 3.01 -26.28 -11.31
N ARG A 288 2.91 -27.52 -10.82
CA ARG A 288 3.05 -28.72 -11.66
C ARG A 288 1.93 -28.83 -12.69
N GLU A 289 0.68 -28.47 -12.31
CA GLU A 289 -0.48 -28.51 -13.21
C GLU A 289 -0.44 -27.39 -14.25
N LYS A 290 -0.19 -26.15 -13.83
CA LYS A 290 -0.19 -24.97 -14.73
C LYS A 290 1.12 -24.83 -15.52
N GLY A 291 2.19 -25.48 -15.13
CA GLY A 291 3.51 -25.42 -15.77
C GLY A 291 4.27 -24.14 -15.49
N ARG A 292 3.61 -22.98 -15.44
CA ARG A 292 4.23 -21.65 -15.22
C ARG A 292 3.35 -20.75 -14.37
N LEU A 293 3.96 -20.07 -13.40
CA LEU A 293 3.28 -19.13 -12.50
C LEU A 293 4.17 -17.93 -12.17
N LEU A 294 3.53 -16.84 -11.73
CA LEU A 294 4.20 -15.66 -11.19
C LEU A 294 3.96 -15.57 -9.67
N PHE A 295 5.03 -15.45 -8.90
CA PHE A 295 4.96 -15.17 -7.47
C PHE A 295 5.50 -13.78 -7.20
N ARG A 296 4.62 -12.82 -6.89
CA ARG A 296 4.95 -11.41 -6.78
C ARG A 296 4.50 -10.81 -5.43
N PRO A 297 5.12 -9.70 -4.99
CA PRO A 297 4.62 -8.95 -3.85
C PRO A 297 3.16 -8.51 -4.06
N ALA A 298 2.35 -8.62 -3.00
CA ALA A 298 0.95 -8.21 -3.02
C ALA A 298 0.79 -6.68 -3.20
N SER A 299 1.71 -5.91 -2.61
CA SER A 299 1.78 -4.46 -2.77
C SER A 299 3.15 -4.05 -3.30
N TYR A 300 3.22 -2.85 -3.88
CA TYR A 300 4.51 -2.31 -4.31
C TYR A 300 5.41 -2.05 -3.10
N HIS A 301 6.54 -2.76 -3.07
CA HIS A 301 7.60 -2.54 -2.09
C HIS A 301 8.92 -2.46 -2.85
N ALA A 302 9.61 -1.33 -2.74
CA ALA A 302 10.92 -1.13 -3.38
C ALA A 302 11.89 -2.27 -2.99
N GLY A 303 12.46 -2.93 -3.99
CA GLY A 303 13.40 -4.03 -3.80
C GLY A 303 12.79 -5.39 -3.44
N ALA A 304 11.46 -5.53 -3.37
CA ALA A 304 10.85 -6.85 -3.19
C ALA A 304 10.87 -7.64 -4.51
N PRO A 305 11.47 -8.83 -4.54
CA PRO A 305 11.70 -9.56 -5.78
C PRO A 305 10.42 -10.20 -6.33
N PHE A 306 10.32 -10.25 -7.66
CA PHE A 306 9.38 -11.07 -8.41
C PHE A 306 10.01 -12.41 -8.74
N PHE A 307 9.23 -13.48 -8.71
CA PHE A 307 9.70 -14.82 -9.03
C PHE A 307 8.85 -15.41 -10.16
N ARG A 308 9.46 -15.61 -11.32
CA ARG A 308 8.89 -16.44 -12.39
C ARG A 308 9.16 -17.88 -12.03
N LEU A 309 8.10 -18.66 -11.87
CA LEU A 309 8.16 -20.07 -11.50
C LEU A 309 7.77 -20.90 -12.71
N ALA A 310 8.48 -22.01 -12.94
CA ALA A 310 8.09 -22.99 -13.93
C ALA A 310 8.38 -24.40 -13.44
N TYR A 311 7.71 -25.38 -14.06
CA TYR A 311 7.95 -26.81 -13.90
C TYR A 311 8.02 -27.45 -15.27
N ASP A 312 9.13 -28.12 -15.59
CA ASP A 312 9.39 -28.71 -16.91
C ASP A 312 9.00 -30.18 -17.00
N GLY A 313 8.32 -30.74 -16.01
CA GLY A 313 7.97 -32.13 -15.87
C GLY A 313 8.93 -32.93 -14.94
N VAL A 314 10.10 -32.36 -14.67
CA VAL A 314 11.14 -32.98 -13.83
C VAL A 314 11.64 -31.99 -12.77
N ASN A 315 12.02 -30.80 -13.19
CA ASN A 315 12.65 -29.79 -12.34
C ASN A 315 11.75 -28.58 -12.08
N TYR A 316 11.89 -28.04 -10.90
CA TYR A 316 11.38 -26.69 -10.63
C TYR A 316 12.38 -25.63 -11.09
N ILE A 317 11.87 -24.59 -11.72
CA ILE A 317 12.66 -23.49 -12.27
C ILE A 317 12.18 -22.20 -11.62
N MET A 318 13.09 -21.43 -11.04
CA MET A 318 12.82 -20.11 -10.47
C MET A 318 13.72 -19.06 -11.11
N ASN A 319 13.12 -18.06 -11.78
CA ASN A 319 13.85 -17.03 -12.52
C ASN A 319 14.87 -17.59 -13.51
N ARG A 320 14.45 -18.58 -14.32
CA ARG A 320 15.25 -19.30 -15.33
C ARG A 320 16.36 -20.20 -14.77
N ARG A 321 16.35 -20.51 -13.45
CA ARG A 321 17.34 -21.37 -12.80
C ARG A 321 16.67 -22.57 -12.18
N PRO A 322 17.19 -23.79 -12.35
CA PRO A 322 16.68 -24.95 -11.66
C PRO A 322 16.88 -24.79 -10.14
N VAL A 323 15.90 -25.22 -9.37
CA VAL A 323 15.92 -25.19 -7.91
C VAL A 323 15.34 -26.49 -7.36
N THR A 324 15.77 -26.89 -6.16
CA THR A 324 15.15 -28.02 -5.48
C THR A 324 13.77 -27.67 -4.94
N GLU A 325 12.94 -28.68 -4.72
CA GLU A 325 11.62 -28.50 -4.12
C GLU A 325 11.69 -27.77 -2.77
N GLU A 326 12.65 -28.17 -1.92
CA GLU A 326 12.82 -27.56 -0.59
C GLU A 326 13.21 -26.07 -0.69
N ALA A 327 14.09 -25.73 -1.64
CA ALA A 327 14.51 -24.35 -1.85
C ALA A 327 13.35 -23.49 -2.36
N LEU A 328 12.50 -24.03 -3.22
CA LEU A 328 11.31 -23.36 -3.70
C LEU A 328 10.28 -23.19 -2.60
N LEU A 329 9.94 -24.25 -1.86
CA LEU A 329 9.03 -24.18 -0.70
C LEU A 329 9.49 -23.13 0.32
N TYR A 330 10.78 -23.16 0.64
CA TYR A 330 11.34 -22.15 1.53
C TYR A 330 11.15 -20.72 0.99
N THR A 331 11.37 -20.54 -0.31
CA THR A 331 11.19 -19.24 -0.95
C THR A 331 9.74 -18.76 -0.87
N LEU A 332 8.79 -19.65 -1.11
CA LEU A 332 7.36 -19.32 -1.07
C LEU A 332 6.86 -19.00 0.36
N GLN A 333 7.38 -19.70 1.36
CA GLN A 333 6.95 -19.55 2.76
C GLN A 333 7.66 -18.42 3.52
N ASN A 334 8.92 -18.11 3.19
CA ASN A 334 9.76 -17.23 4.01
C ASN A 334 9.97 -15.85 3.39
N ARG A 335 8.88 -15.17 3.04
CA ARG A 335 8.93 -13.78 2.56
C ARG A 335 8.64 -12.81 3.71
N ARG A 336 9.27 -11.63 3.68
CA ARG A 336 9.03 -10.56 4.64
C ARG A 336 7.69 -9.87 4.40
N HIS A 337 7.30 -9.75 3.13
CA HIS A 337 6.08 -9.11 2.67
C HIS A 337 5.04 -10.15 2.28
N HIS A 338 3.80 -9.71 2.09
CA HIS A 338 2.74 -10.53 1.51
C HIS A 338 2.98 -10.73 0.02
N TYR A 339 2.66 -11.90 -0.49
CA TYR A 339 2.84 -12.27 -1.89
C TYR A 339 1.57 -12.90 -2.47
N VAL A 340 1.42 -12.79 -3.78
CA VAL A 340 0.37 -13.47 -4.54
C VAL A 340 1.02 -14.44 -5.51
N LEU A 341 0.51 -15.68 -5.55
CA LEU A 341 0.78 -16.64 -6.62
C LEU A 341 -0.33 -16.51 -7.65
N MET A 342 0.04 -16.20 -8.88
CA MET A 342 -0.88 -15.86 -9.94
C MET A 342 -0.41 -16.38 -11.29
N GLU A 343 -1.25 -16.26 -12.28
CA GLU A 343 -0.95 -16.55 -13.66
C GLU A 343 0.32 -15.80 -14.13
N LEU A 344 1.20 -16.50 -14.83
CA LEU A 344 2.24 -15.86 -15.62
C LEU A 344 1.66 -15.58 -17.00
N VAL A 345 1.20 -14.38 -17.21
CA VAL A 345 0.47 -13.93 -18.40
C VAL A 345 1.31 -14.10 -19.67
N ASP A 346 0.73 -14.71 -20.69
CA ASP A 346 1.31 -14.78 -22.02
C ASP A 346 1.10 -13.45 -22.75
N ILE A 347 2.22 -12.80 -23.04
CA ILE A 347 2.26 -11.51 -23.70
C ILE A 347 2.11 -11.75 -25.19
N LEU A 348 1.37 -10.89 -25.86
CA LEU A 348 1.21 -10.95 -27.31
C LEU A 348 2.58 -10.79 -28.02
N ASP A 349 2.92 -11.71 -28.89
CA ASP A 349 4.19 -11.67 -29.64
C ASP A 349 4.35 -10.33 -30.40
N ALA A 350 3.27 -9.78 -30.93
CA ALA A 350 3.26 -8.46 -31.58
C ALA A 350 3.64 -7.31 -30.62
N GLU A 351 3.24 -7.36 -29.33
CA GLU A 351 3.68 -6.38 -28.33
C GLU A 351 5.19 -6.46 -28.14
N GLN A 352 5.71 -7.67 -27.98
CA GLN A 352 7.14 -7.90 -27.79
C GLN A 352 7.97 -7.56 -29.04
N ALA A 353 7.45 -7.81 -30.22
CA ALA A 353 8.10 -7.46 -31.48
C ALA A 353 8.21 -5.95 -31.69
N VAL A 354 7.18 -5.20 -31.31
CA VAL A 354 7.11 -3.75 -31.51
C VAL A 354 7.85 -2.98 -30.39
N CYS A 355 7.66 -3.38 -29.11
CA CYS A 355 8.24 -2.69 -27.96
C CYS A 355 9.63 -3.20 -27.56
N GLY A 356 10.05 -4.38 -28.05
CA GLY A 356 11.34 -4.99 -27.71
C GLY A 356 11.31 -5.91 -26.50
N ALA A 357 12.31 -6.80 -26.39
CA ALA A 357 12.39 -7.85 -25.38
C ALA A 357 12.66 -7.33 -23.95
N ASP A 358 13.22 -6.14 -23.81
CA ASP A 358 13.54 -5.52 -22.52
C ASP A 358 12.40 -4.71 -21.91
N MET A 359 11.28 -4.57 -22.63
CA MET A 359 10.07 -3.95 -22.11
C MET A 359 9.52 -4.77 -20.92
N THR A 360 9.16 -4.08 -19.85
CA THR A 360 8.63 -4.69 -18.62
C THR A 360 7.12 -4.53 -18.48
N GLU A 361 6.59 -3.36 -18.79
CA GLU A 361 5.16 -3.05 -18.67
C GLU A 361 4.77 -1.86 -19.54
N LEU A 362 3.47 -1.75 -19.81
CA LEU A 362 2.83 -0.54 -20.29
C LEU A 362 2.20 0.18 -19.11
N ARG A 363 2.27 1.50 -19.10
CA ARG A 363 1.69 2.34 -18.05
C ARG A 363 0.81 3.42 -18.65
N ALA A 364 -0.46 3.42 -18.27
CA ALA A 364 -1.40 4.48 -18.59
C ALA A 364 -1.75 5.28 -17.34
N VAL A 365 -1.65 6.59 -17.39
CA VAL A 365 -2.15 7.50 -16.35
C VAL A 365 -3.56 7.93 -16.73
N ILE A 366 -4.47 7.79 -15.77
CA ILE A 366 -5.89 8.04 -15.94
C ILE A 366 -6.28 9.30 -15.16
N LEU A 367 -7.05 10.16 -15.81
CA LEU A 367 -7.76 11.27 -15.19
C LEU A 367 -9.27 11.11 -15.45
N ASN A 368 -10.06 11.06 -14.37
CA ASN A 368 -11.51 10.91 -14.41
C ASN A 368 -12.18 11.96 -13.52
N GLU A 369 -12.17 13.22 -13.95
CA GLU A 369 -12.77 14.31 -13.19
C GLU A 369 -14.30 14.27 -13.17
N GLN A 370 -14.90 13.81 -14.28
CA GLN A 370 -16.34 13.86 -14.51
C GLN A 370 -17.06 12.53 -14.26
N LEU A 371 -16.42 11.58 -13.55
CA LEU A 371 -16.98 10.26 -13.20
C LEU A 371 -17.25 9.34 -14.41
N THR A 372 -17.72 9.88 -15.50
CA THR A 372 -18.21 9.12 -16.66
C THR A 372 -17.30 9.23 -17.88
N ASP A 373 -16.24 10.03 -17.82
CA ASP A 373 -15.32 10.26 -18.91
C ASP A 373 -13.83 10.07 -18.50
N PRO A 374 -13.43 8.83 -18.14
CA PRO A 374 -12.04 8.56 -17.87
C PRO A 374 -11.20 8.71 -19.13
N ARG A 375 -10.08 9.42 -19.00
CA ARG A 375 -9.15 9.70 -20.11
C ARG A 375 -7.76 9.20 -19.77
N ILE A 376 -7.10 8.61 -20.76
CA ILE A 376 -5.66 8.33 -20.69
C ILE A 376 -4.96 9.66 -20.97
N VAL A 377 -4.24 10.19 -19.99
CA VAL A 377 -3.54 11.48 -20.11
C VAL A 377 -2.03 11.34 -20.26
N ASP A 378 -1.50 10.14 -20.03
CA ASP A 378 -0.13 9.76 -20.32
C ASP A 378 -0.07 8.26 -20.58
N LEU A 379 0.70 7.85 -21.58
CA LEU A 379 0.91 6.45 -21.95
C LEU A 379 2.39 6.21 -22.16
N ARG A 380 2.95 5.22 -21.46
CA ARG A 380 4.38 4.92 -21.48
C ARG A 380 4.68 3.44 -21.63
N ILE A 381 5.73 3.17 -22.37
CA ILE A 381 6.39 1.89 -22.45
C ILE A 381 7.55 1.94 -21.44
N VAL A 382 7.60 1.01 -20.50
CA VAL A 382 8.62 0.97 -19.44
C VAL A 382 9.59 -0.17 -19.70
N TYR A 383 10.89 0.13 -19.67
CA TYR A 383 11.96 -0.82 -19.88
C TYR A 383 12.62 -1.28 -18.59
N ARG A 384 13.44 -2.34 -18.67
CA ARG A 384 14.07 -2.97 -17.50
C ARG A 384 15.09 -2.09 -16.78
N ASP A 385 15.76 -1.22 -17.49
CA ASP A 385 16.70 -0.23 -16.96
C ASP A 385 16.03 0.95 -16.27
N GLY A 386 14.72 1.07 -16.41
CA GLY A 386 13.91 2.15 -15.87
C GLY A 386 13.60 3.24 -16.91
N ASP A 387 14.18 3.16 -18.09
CA ASP A 387 13.85 4.07 -19.17
C ASP A 387 12.40 3.94 -19.60
N THR A 388 11.85 5.03 -20.10
CA THR A 388 10.46 5.07 -20.58
C THR A 388 10.38 5.75 -21.93
N VAL A 389 9.51 5.24 -22.81
CA VAL A 389 9.15 5.87 -24.07
C VAL A 389 7.68 6.27 -24.00
N GLN A 390 7.39 7.51 -24.35
CA GLN A 390 6.03 8.02 -24.38
C GLN A 390 5.34 7.58 -25.69
N ALA A 391 4.12 7.12 -25.58
CA ALA A 391 3.24 6.85 -26.71
C ALA A 391 2.07 7.83 -26.70
N ASP A 392 1.53 8.12 -27.86
CA ASP A 392 0.32 8.92 -27.98
C ASP A 392 -0.88 8.18 -27.38
N PRO A 393 -1.58 8.74 -26.39
CA PRO A 393 -2.66 8.05 -25.70
C PRO A 393 -3.87 7.72 -26.59
N VAL A 394 -4.06 8.43 -27.70
CA VAL A 394 -5.19 8.26 -28.60
C VAL A 394 -4.87 7.20 -29.64
N THR A 395 -3.73 7.33 -30.30
CA THR A 395 -3.34 6.47 -31.44
C THR A 395 -2.48 5.27 -31.02
N GLY A 396 -1.82 5.31 -29.86
CA GLY A 396 -0.86 4.31 -29.43
C GLY A 396 0.47 4.35 -30.22
N VAL A 397 0.71 5.41 -30.96
CA VAL A 397 1.95 5.58 -31.76
C VAL A 397 3.09 6.07 -30.85
N PHE A 398 4.29 5.54 -31.07
CA PHE A 398 5.52 5.93 -30.43
C PHE A 398 6.71 5.74 -31.40
N ASP A 399 7.86 6.35 -31.09
CA ASP A 399 9.10 6.17 -31.87
C ASP A 399 8.86 6.38 -33.37
N ASP A 400 8.33 7.53 -33.75
CA ASP A 400 8.02 8.03 -35.11
C ASP A 400 6.96 7.26 -35.91
N ASP A 401 6.96 5.92 -35.86
CA ASP A 401 6.03 5.12 -36.70
C ASP A 401 5.56 3.81 -36.05
N LYS A 402 6.04 3.46 -34.89
CA LYS A 402 5.64 2.24 -34.20
C LYS A 402 4.29 2.44 -33.49
N GLN A 403 3.43 1.46 -33.58
CA GLN A 403 2.13 1.49 -32.93
C GLN A 403 1.94 0.29 -32.03
N LEU A 404 1.37 0.52 -30.84
CA LEU A 404 0.99 -0.56 -29.93
C LEU A 404 -0.06 -1.47 -30.60
N PRO A 405 0.12 -2.80 -30.55
CA PRO A 405 -0.83 -3.71 -31.16
C PRO A 405 -2.19 -3.63 -30.47
N LEU A 406 -3.27 -3.81 -31.22
CA LEU A 406 -4.65 -3.80 -30.72
C LEU A 406 -5.05 -2.53 -29.96
N TRP A 407 -4.33 -1.42 -30.11
CA TRP A 407 -4.47 -0.25 -29.24
C TRP A 407 -5.90 0.31 -29.19
N GLN A 408 -6.60 0.35 -30.31
CA GLN A 408 -7.97 0.84 -30.35
C GLN A 408 -8.91 0.00 -29.45
N SER A 409 -8.75 -1.31 -29.45
CA SER A 409 -9.50 -2.22 -28.56
C SER A 409 -9.04 -2.10 -27.12
N VAL A 410 -7.73 -2.07 -26.88
CA VAL A 410 -7.15 -1.97 -25.54
C VAL A 410 -7.53 -0.66 -24.87
N SER A 411 -7.51 0.46 -25.57
CA SER A 411 -7.93 1.75 -25.01
C SER A 411 -9.41 1.78 -24.64
N ALA A 412 -10.28 1.13 -25.43
CA ALA A 412 -11.69 0.95 -25.07
C ALA A 412 -11.88 0.08 -23.82
N GLN A 413 -11.11 -1.01 -23.73
CA GLN A 413 -11.11 -1.88 -22.53
C GLN A 413 -10.56 -1.17 -21.27
N ILE A 414 -9.54 -0.31 -21.43
CA ILE A 414 -9.07 0.56 -20.33
C ILE A 414 -10.20 1.48 -19.88
N ARG A 415 -10.94 2.08 -20.82
CA ARG A 415 -12.07 2.94 -20.50
C ARG A 415 -13.16 2.18 -19.74
N GLU A 416 -13.54 0.99 -20.17
CA GLU A 416 -14.49 0.11 -19.46
C GLU A 416 -14.01 -0.23 -18.05
N PHE A 417 -12.74 -0.64 -17.90
CA PHE A 417 -12.14 -0.90 -16.61
C PHE A 417 -12.21 0.31 -15.67
N CYS A 418 -11.95 1.51 -16.19
CA CYS A 418 -12.01 2.75 -15.42
C CYS A 418 -13.44 3.13 -15.02
N LEU A 419 -14.43 2.88 -15.86
CA LEU A 419 -15.84 3.16 -15.58
C LEU A 419 -16.42 2.28 -14.47
N PHE A 420 -15.80 1.14 -14.18
CA PHE A 420 -16.15 0.34 -13.02
C PHE A 420 -15.74 1.01 -11.69
N MET A 421 -14.76 1.92 -11.74
CA MET A 421 -14.23 2.65 -10.57
C MET A 421 -14.41 4.17 -10.71
N PRO A 422 -15.61 4.68 -10.95
CA PRO A 422 -15.81 6.12 -11.20
C PRO A 422 -15.43 6.98 -9.97
N GLN A 423 -15.32 6.36 -8.79
CA GLN A 423 -14.88 7.01 -7.55
C GLN A 423 -13.43 7.49 -7.61
N LEU A 424 -12.58 6.88 -8.45
CA LEU A 424 -11.17 7.25 -8.55
C LEU A 424 -10.97 8.34 -9.61
N GLU A 425 -10.19 9.37 -9.23
CA GLU A 425 -9.99 10.56 -10.05
C GLU A 425 -8.67 10.54 -10.83
N TYR A 426 -7.57 10.12 -10.19
CA TYR A 426 -6.23 10.18 -10.77
C TYR A 426 -5.37 9.02 -10.29
N TYR A 427 -4.99 8.13 -11.19
CA TYR A 427 -4.21 6.93 -10.88
C TYR A 427 -3.54 6.40 -12.15
N SER A 428 -2.60 5.45 -12.02
CA SER A 428 -2.04 4.74 -13.18
C SER A 428 -2.41 3.27 -13.17
N ILE A 429 -2.56 2.74 -14.37
CA ILE A 429 -2.77 1.32 -14.68
C ILE A 429 -1.48 0.79 -15.27
N HIS A 430 -0.97 -0.30 -14.74
CA HIS A 430 0.20 -1.03 -15.24
C HIS A 430 -0.32 -2.32 -15.88
N PHE A 431 -0.10 -2.50 -17.14
CA PHE A 431 -0.74 -3.54 -17.94
C PHE A 431 0.17 -4.16 -18.99
N ARG A 432 -0.29 -5.24 -19.59
CA ARG A 432 0.28 -5.89 -20.78
C ARG A 432 -0.82 -6.13 -21.80
N ILE A 433 -0.43 -6.28 -23.06
CA ILE A 433 -1.35 -6.64 -24.14
C ILE A 433 -1.23 -8.15 -24.38
N THR A 434 -2.36 -8.83 -24.34
CA THR A 434 -2.48 -10.27 -24.57
C THR A 434 -3.29 -10.55 -25.83
N ALA A 435 -3.44 -11.81 -26.21
CA ALA A 435 -4.35 -12.20 -27.28
C ALA A 435 -5.82 -11.79 -27.02
N LYS A 436 -6.19 -11.61 -25.71
CA LYS A 436 -7.52 -11.13 -25.29
C LYS A 436 -7.61 -9.60 -25.19
N GLY A 437 -6.51 -8.87 -25.45
CA GLY A 437 -6.37 -7.43 -25.26
C GLY A 437 -5.76 -7.05 -23.92
N LEU A 438 -6.41 -6.17 -23.19
CA LEU A 438 -5.96 -5.62 -21.92
C LEU A 438 -5.76 -6.70 -20.84
N CYS A 439 -4.60 -6.67 -20.18
CA CYS A 439 -4.37 -7.41 -18.93
C CYS A 439 -3.73 -6.49 -17.88
N VAL A 440 -4.48 -6.10 -16.87
CA VAL A 440 -4.06 -5.19 -15.81
C VAL A 440 -3.27 -5.94 -14.76
N MET A 441 -2.00 -5.65 -14.64
CA MET A 441 -1.08 -6.29 -13.69
C MET A 441 -1.11 -5.64 -12.30
N SER A 442 -1.30 -4.35 -12.22
CA SER A 442 -1.42 -3.55 -11.00
C SER A 442 -1.89 -2.14 -11.30
N CYS A 443 -2.31 -1.42 -10.25
CA CYS A 443 -2.59 0.00 -10.33
C CYS A 443 -1.78 0.76 -9.28
N ASN A 444 -1.60 2.07 -9.48
CA ASN A 444 -0.98 2.95 -8.50
C ASN A 444 -1.90 4.16 -8.26
N PRO A 445 -2.42 4.37 -7.04
CA PRO A 445 -3.32 5.47 -6.73
C PRO A 445 -2.61 6.84 -6.64
N ALA A 446 -1.28 6.88 -6.72
CA ALA A 446 -0.48 8.09 -6.69
C ALA A 446 0.66 7.98 -7.73
N PRO A 447 0.35 8.13 -9.03
CA PRO A 447 1.36 8.10 -10.08
C PRO A 447 2.48 9.10 -9.77
N ALA A 448 3.72 8.78 -10.14
CA ALA A 448 4.80 9.77 -10.03
C ALA A 448 4.48 10.98 -10.94
N LEU A 449 4.84 12.18 -10.49
CA LEU A 449 4.91 13.33 -11.39
C LEU A 449 5.91 12.98 -12.51
N LEU A 450 5.48 13.19 -13.73
CA LEU A 450 6.27 12.80 -14.90
C LEU A 450 7.63 13.48 -14.91
N HIS A 451 8.65 12.73 -15.28
CA HIS A 451 10.04 13.19 -15.23
C HIS A 451 10.58 13.61 -16.59
N ASP A 452 9.92 13.23 -17.68
CA ASP A 452 10.36 13.42 -19.04
C ASP A 452 9.18 13.87 -19.92
N GLY A 453 9.36 14.91 -20.66
CA GLY A 453 8.39 15.39 -21.63
C GLY A 453 7.27 16.26 -21.04
N THR A 454 6.32 16.55 -21.88
CA THR A 454 5.19 17.44 -21.61
C THR A 454 4.13 16.74 -20.76
N ILE A 455 3.87 17.29 -19.56
CA ILE A 455 2.66 16.95 -18.81
C ILE A 455 1.45 17.49 -19.59
N ASP A 456 0.42 16.67 -19.73
CA ASP A 456 -0.85 17.15 -20.26
C ASP A 456 -1.34 18.36 -19.42
N PRO A 457 -1.57 19.52 -20.02
CA PRO A 457 -1.99 20.74 -19.30
C PRO A 457 -3.20 20.49 -18.37
N ARG A 458 -4.12 19.62 -18.76
CA ARG A 458 -5.29 19.25 -17.96
C ARG A 458 -4.90 18.59 -16.64
N VAL A 459 -3.84 17.77 -16.63
CA VAL A 459 -3.32 17.15 -15.42
C VAL A 459 -2.74 18.20 -14.49
N MET A 460 -1.96 19.14 -15.04
CA MET A 460 -1.38 20.22 -14.26
C MET A 460 -2.46 21.11 -13.64
N ASP A 461 -3.45 21.52 -14.44
CA ASP A 461 -4.59 22.31 -13.97
C ASP A 461 -5.39 21.60 -12.88
N TYR A 462 -5.63 20.29 -13.05
CA TYR A 462 -6.29 19.46 -12.05
C TYR A 462 -5.49 19.40 -10.74
N LEU A 463 -4.19 19.11 -10.83
CA LEU A 463 -3.32 19.01 -9.66
C LEU A 463 -3.15 20.37 -8.96
N CYS A 464 -3.10 21.48 -9.70
CA CYS A 464 -3.08 22.83 -9.13
C CYS A 464 -4.35 23.14 -8.34
N ARG A 465 -5.51 22.81 -8.88
CA ARG A 465 -6.78 22.95 -8.14
C ARG A 465 -6.77 22.10 -6.85
N LYS A 466 -6.33 20.84 -6.91
CA LYS A 466 -6.21 19.97 -5.73
C LYS A 466 -5.17 20.49 -4.72
N ARG A 467 -4.07 21.10 -5.20
CA ARG A 467 -3.11 21.79 -4.34
C ARG A 467 -3.79 22.92 -3.57
N ASP A 468 -4.51 23.79 -4.27
CA ASP A 468 -5.15 24.96 -3.66
C ASP A 468 -6.24 24.56 -2.66
N GLU A 469 -6.95 23.46 -2.92
CA GLU A 469 -7.91 22.87 -1.99
C GLU A 469 -7.28 22.27 -0.72
N ARG A 470 -6.06 21.72 -0.80
CA ARG A 470 -5.44 20.94 0.30
C ARG A 470 -4.24 21.61 0.95
N CYS A 471 -3.46 22.38 0.20
CA CYS A 471 -2.22 23.01 0.66
C CYS A 471 -2.45 24.50 1.02
N TYR A 472 -3.29 24.78 2.01
CA TYR A 472 -3.62 26.14 2.45
C TYR A 472 -3.15 26.42 3.89
N PRO A 473 -3.00 27.71 4.28
CA PRO A 473 -2.63 28.09 5.63
C PRO A 473 -3.60 27.54 6.67
N ARG A 474 -3.04 26.97 7.74
CA ARG A 474 -3.84 26.42 8.85
C ARG A 474 -3.53 27.13 10.17
N PRO A 475 -4.55 27.43 11.01
CA PRO A 475 -4.30 28.06 12.29
C PRO A 475 -3.45 27.15 13.17
N VAL A 476 -2.37 27.72 13.69
CA VAL A 476 -1.46 27.02 14.62
C VAL A 476 -2.06 27.09 16.02
N VAL A 477 -2.87 26.13 16.41
CA VAL A 477 -3.59 26.12 17.67
C VAL A 477 -2.67 25.73 18.83
N THR A 478 -2.37 26.66 19.71
CA THR A 478 -1.48 26.47 20.87
C THR A 478 -2.06 25.49 21.89
N VAL A 479 -3.38 25.47 22.07
CA VAL A 479 -4.10 24.58 22.98
C VAL A 479 -3.95 23.12 22.56
N LYS A 480 -4.07 22.80 21.27
CA LYS A 480 -3.87 21.46 20.74
C LYS A 480 -2.47 20.92 21.03
N ARG A 481 -1.46 21.78 21.09
CA ARG A 481 -0.07 21.41 21.42
C ARG A 481 0.12 21.00 22.88
N ILE A 482 -0.58 21.66 23.81
CA ILE A 482 -0.53 21.28 25.23
C ILE A 482 -1.20 19.94 25.40
N GLN A 483 -2.32 19.70 24.76
CA GLN A 483 -3.00 18.41 24.71
C GLN A 483 -2.09 17.33 24.10
N ASP A 484 -1.46 17.57 22.93
CA ASP A 484 -0.54 16.61 22.29
C ASP A 484 0.68 16.27 23.15
N ARG A 485 1.20 17.22 23.93
CA ARG A 485 2.29 16.96 24.89
C ARG A 485 1.80 16.15 26.08
N GLY A 486 0.65 16.47 26.60
CA GLY A 486 -0.01 15.71 27.68
C GLY A 486 -0.27 14.27 27.23
N TRP A 487 -0.80 14.09 26.02
CA TRP A 487 -1.01 12.78 25.41
C TRP A 487 0.28 11.99 25.21
N LYS A 488 1.36 12.62 24.74
CA LYS A 488 2.66 11.95 24.59
C LYS A 488 3.25 11.53 25.93
N LEU A 489 3.09 12.33 26.96
CA LEU A 489 3.53 11.98 28.32
C LEU A 489 2.68 10.83 28.87
N PHE A 490 1.34 10.95 28.77
CA PHE A 490 0.42 9.89 29.20
C PHE A 490 0.74 8.56 28.49
N LYS A 491 0.92 8.58 27.17
CA LYS A 491 1.30 7.40 26.40
C LYS A 491 2.61 6.78 26.87
N LYS A 492 3.61 7.62 27.18
CA LYS A 492 4.93 7.14 27.65
C LYS A 492 4.86 6.49 29.02
N VAL A 493 4.01 6.99 29.90
CA VAL A 493 3.92 6.54 31.29
C VAL A 493 2.92 5.41 31.47
N CYS A 494 1.78 5.48 30.77
CA CYS A 494 0.63 4.61 31.04
C CYS A 494 0.41 3.51 29.99
N CYS A 495 1.11 3.57 28.85
CA CYS A 495 0.85 2.66 27.74
C CYS A 495 2.06 1.79 27.38
N ARG A 496 1.79 0.60 26.87
CA ARG A 496 2.81 -0.29 26.31
C ARG A 496 3.46 0.34 25.07
N PRO A 497 4.73 0.02 24.75
CA PRO A 497 5.35 0.44 23.50
C PRO A 497 4.51 -0.01 22.30
N GLY A 498 4.39 0.84 21.27
CA GLY A 498 3.64 0.52 20.06
C GLY A 498 2.15 0.88 20.10
N TYR A 499 1.63 1.45 21.19
CA TYR A 499 0.25 1.91 21.24
C TYR A 499 0.00 3.02 20.21
N ARG A 500 -1.03 2.86 19.38
CA ARG A 500 -1.38 3.84 18.35
C ARG A 500 -2.14 5.02 18.98
N ASP A 501 -1.86 6.25 18.54
CA ASP A 501 -2.44 7.44 19.15
C ASP A 501 -3.98 7.45 19.07
N TYR A 502 -4.55 7.07 17.93
CA TYR A 502 -6.01 7.03 17.77
C TYR A 502 -6.68 5.98 18.66
N MET A 503 -6.08 4.80 18.85
CA MET A 503 -6.60 3.76 19.74
C MET A 503 -6.56 4.19 21.20
N LEU A 504 -5.54 4.97 21.57
CA LEU A 504 -5.48 5.56 22.91
C LEU A 504 -6.60 6.59 23.10
N HIS A 505 -6.89 7.40 22.07
CA HIS A 505 -8.03 8.33 22.10
C HIS A 505 -9.34 7.59 22.28
N GLU A 506 -9.57 6.50 21.54
CA GLU A 506 -10.76 5.66 21.69
C GLU A 506 -10.92 5.10 23.11
N TYR A 507 -9.83 4.55 23.67
CA TYR A 507 -9.87 4.07 25.06
C TYR A 507 -10.22 5.18 26.05
N VAL A 508 -9.62 6.38 25.90
CA VAL A 508 -9.89 7.51 26.81
C VAL A 508 -11.29 8.06 26.61
N ASN A 509 -11.78 8.14 25.37
CA ASN A 509 -13.17 8.52 25.09
C ASN A 509 -14.14 7.55 25.82
N GLY A 510 -13.89 6.25 25.72
CA GLY A 510 -14.66 5.26 26.46
C GLY A 510 -14.61 5.43 27.99
N VAL A 511 -13.46 5.81 28.55
CA VAL A 511 -13.35 6.18 29.99
C VAL A 511 -14.19 7.41 30.32
N LEU A 512 -14.18 8.43 29.43
CA LEU A 512 -14.97 9.65 29.64
C LEU A 512 -16.47 9.36 29.53
N ASP A 513 -16.87 8.50 28.61
CA ASP A 513 -18.27 8.07 28.45
C ASP A 513 -18.73 7.24 29.65
N ASP A 514 -17.90 6.34 30.16
CA ASP A 514 -18.17 5.55 31.35
C ASP A 514 -18.30 6.48 32.59
N LEU A 515 -17.49 7.52 32.68
CA LEU A 515 -17.60 8.52 33.74
C LEU A 515 -18.91 9.32 33.67
N ARG A 516 -19.38 9.66 32.47
CA ARG A 516 -20.56 10.50 32.25
C ARG A 516 -21.87 9.73 32.33
N ASN A 517 -21.89 8.54 31.76
CA ASN A 517 -23.14 7.84 31.43
C ASN A 517 -23.39 6.60 32.29
N PHE A 518 -22.37 6.02 32.93
CA PHE A 518 -22.52 4.83 33.74
C PHE A 518 -22.46 5.16 35.23
N HIS A 519 -23.62 5.09 35.90
CA HIS A 519 -23.77 5.55 37.29
C HIS A 519 -23.89 4.41 38.32
N ASN A 520 -23.89 3.13 37.88
CA ASN A 520 -24.05 1.98 38.75
C ASN A 520 -22.79 1.61 39.56
N THR A 521 -21.68 2.33 39.35
CA THR A 521 -20.42 2.07 40.03
C THR A 521 -19.97 3.30 40.82
N THR A 522 -19.38 3.07 41.99
CA THR A 522 -18.83 4.13 42.82
C THR A 522 -17.54 4.70 42.23
N LEU A 523 -17.17 5.91 42.61
CA LEU A 523 -15.93 6.54 42.14
C LEU A 523 -14.68 5.68 42.49
N ARG A 524 -14.72 4.98 43.63
CA ARG A 524 -13.65 4.07 44.05
C ARG A 524 -13.53 2.89 43.11
N GLN A 525 -14.64 2.29 42.70
CA GLN A 525 -14.68 1.20 41.75
C GLN A 525 -14.23 1.67 40.34
N LYS A 526 -14.64 2.88 39.89
CA LYS A 526 -14.15 3.46 38.65
C LYS A 526 -12.63 3.65 38.65
N LEU A 527 -12.06 4.22 39.71
CA LEU A 527 -10.62 4.40 39.83
C LEU A 527 -9.88 3.05 39.90
N TRP A 528 -10.48 2.07 40.56
CA TRP A 528 -9.93 0.72 40.62
C TRP A 528 -9.88 0.06 39.22
N SER A 529 -10.96 0.13 38.45
CA SER A 529 -11.05 -0.44 37.10
C SER A 529 -10.14 0.28 36.10
N TYR A 530 -10.12 1.62 36.08
CA TYR A 530 -9.29 2.41 35.15
C TYR A 530 -7.79 2.19 35.36
N ARG A 531 -7.34 2.05 36.62
CA ARG A 531 -5.93 1.70 36.87
C ARG A 531 -5.52 0.37 36.24
N ARG A 532 -6.45 -0.57 36.15
CA ARG A 532 -6.26 -1.89 35.55
C ARG A 532 -6.57 -1.94 34.05
N GLY A 533 -7.07 -0.84 33.51
CA GLY A 533 -7.36 -0.69 32.08
C GLY A 533 -8.77 -1.08 31.68
N TYR A 534 -9.69 -1.27 32.60
CA TYR A 534 -11.08 -1.62 32.34
C TYR A 534 -12.00 -0.40 32.46
N TYR A 535 -13.10 -0.38 31.68
CA TYR A 535 -14.24 0.46 31.97
C TYR A 535 -14.97 -0.06 33.23
N SER A 536 -15.64 0.81 33.97
CA SER A 536 -16.21 0.42 35.27
C SER A 536 -17.33 -0.62 35.18
N PHE A 537 -18.12 -0.62 34.11
CA PHE A 537 -19.17 -1.62 33.91
C PHE A 537 -18.63 -3.04 33.68
N ARG A 538 -17.33 -3.21 33.37
CA ARG A 538 -16.70 -4.52 33.26
C ARG A 538 -16.60 -5.23 34.60
N ILE A 539 -16.65 -4.48 35.71
CA ILE A 539 -16.63 -5.09 37.06
C ILE A 539 -17.80 -6.06 37.18
N ASP A 540 -19.00 -5.63 36.86
CA ASP A 540 -20.19 -6.46 36.92
C ASP A 540 -20.24 -7.48 35.79
N GLN A 541 -19.87 -7.09 34.59
CA GLN A 541 -19.93 -7.94 33.40
C GLN A 541 -19.00 -9.15 33.49
N TYR A 542 -17.78 -8.95 33.99
CA TYR A 542 -16.78 -10.01 34.10
C TYR A 542 -16.64 -10.52 35.53
N GLN A 543 -17.43 -10.01 36.48
CA GLN A 543 -17.29 -10.31 37.91
C GLN A 543 -15.86 -10.10 38.39
N LEU A 544 -15.26 -8.93 38.03
CA LEU A 544 -13.87 -8.63 38.32
C LEU A 544 -13.60 -8.44 39.80
N THR A 545 -12.56 -9.10 40.29
CA THR A 545 -12.03 -9.04 41.65
C THR A 545 -10.55 -8.75 41.68
N GLU A 546 -9.95 -8.58 42.85
CA GLU A 546 -8.48 -8.45 43.00
C GLU A 546 -7.74 -9.70 42.51
N ASP A 547 -8.38 -10.87 42.55
CA ASP A 547 -7.72 -12.14 42.23
C ASP A 547 -7.80 -12.49 40.77
N ASN A 548 -8.91 -12.15 40.06
CA ASN A 548 -9.19 -12.62 38.71
C ASN A 548 -9.04 -11.57 37.59
N TRP A 549 -8.83 -10.29 37.91
CA TRP A 549 -8.77 -9.23 36.87
C TRP A 549 -7.68 -9.45 35.81
N ARG A 550 -6.65 -10.28 36.11
CA ARG A 550 -5.58 -10.62 35.15
C ARG A 550 -5.97 -11.71 34.17
N ASP A 551 -7.04 -12.44 34.45
CA ASP A 551 -7.52 -13.54 33.60
C ASP A 551 -8.33 -13.03 32.41
N PHE A 552 -8.68 -11.74 32.40
CA PHE A 552 -9.42 -11.09 31.35
C PHE A 552 -8.56 -10.08 30.60
N LEU A 553 -8.90 -9.89 29.31
CA LEU A 553 -8.31 -8.83 28.49
C LEU A 553 -8.93 -7.48 28.87
N SER A 554 -8.11 -6.52 29.31
CA SER A 554 -8.60 -5.17 29.62
C SER A 554 -9.00 -4.40 28.35
N ASP A 555 -9.95 -3.46 28.49
CA ASP A 555 -10.34 -2.56 27.38
C ASP A 555 -9.12 -1.79 26.83
N ARG A 556 -8.20 -1.35 27.69
CA ARG A 556 -6.95 -0.70 27.29
C ARG A 556 -6.06 -1.63 26.47
N ASP A 557 -5.90 -2.88 26.88
CA ASP A 557 -5.07 -3.84 26.15
C ASP A 557 -5.77 -4.29 24.87
N TYR A 558 -7.11 -4.37 24.85
CA TYR A 558 -7.89 -4.60 23.64
C TYR A 558 -7.67 -3.49 22.59
N HIS A 559 -7.76 -2.23 22.99
CA HIS A 559 -7.46 -1.09 22.11
C HIS A 559 -5.99 -1.09 21.65
N TRP A 560 -5.05 -1.58 22.48
CA TRP A 560 -3.66 -1.74 22.04
C TRP A 560 -3.52 -2.81 20.95
N LEU A 561 -4.27 -3.90 21.02
CA LEU A 561 -4.28 -4.96 20.03
C LEU A 561 -4.98 -4.53 18.73
N CYS A 562 -5.93 -3.61 18.81
CA CYS A 562 -6.72 -3.18 17.64
C CYS A 562 -5.87 -2.38 16.62
N PRO A 563 -6.13 -2.58 15.32
CA PRO A 563 -6.96 -3.64 14.78
C PRO A 563 -6.27 -5.01 14.89
N ILE A 564 -6.97 -5.98 15.42
CA ILE A 564 -6.52 -7.39 15.46
C ILE A 564 -6.36 -7.94 14.05
N ASN A 565 -7.27 -7.51 13.16
CA ASN A 565 -7.20 -7.80 11.74
C ASN A 565 -5.97 -7.13 11.11
N ASN A 566 -5.46 -7.75 10.06
CA ASN A 566 -4.32 -7.25 9.30
C ASN A 566 -4.71 -6.08 8.38
N HIS A 567 -3.82 -5.70 7.48
CA HIS A 567 -4.02 -4.65 6.47
C HIS A 567 -5.34 -4.77 5.66
N TYR A 568 -5.89 -5.97 5.50
CA TYR A 568 -7.12 -6.21 4.75
C TYR A 568 -8.42 -5.91 5.52
N GLN A 569 -8.34 -5.45 6.77
CA GLN A 569 -9.47 -4.81 7.45
C GLN A 569 -10.15 -3.76 6.55
N LYS A 570 -9.41 -3.08 5.72
CA LYS A 570 -9.90 -2.09 4.75
C LYS A 570 -11.00 -2.60 3.81
N TRP A 571 -11.16 -3.93 3.65
CA TRP A 571 -12.21 -4.53 2.82
C TRP A 571 -13.59 -4.49 3.49
N ILE A 572 -13.62 -4.35 4.81
CA ILE A 572 -14.87 -4.33 5.61
C ILE A 572 -15.10 -3.00 6.33
N ASP A 573 -14.22 -2.00 6.15
CA ASP A 573 -14.32 -0.69 6.82
C ASP A 573 -15.48 0.16 6.30
N ASP A 574 -15.94 -0.08 5.08
CA ASP A 574 -17.10 0.60 4.52
C ASP A 574 -17.99 -0.36 3.73
N LYS A 575 -19.26 0.00 3.67
CA LYS A 575 -20.31 -0.85 3.07
C LYS A 575 -20.17 -1.01 1.57
N MET A 576 -19.61 0.00 0.88
CA MET A 576 -19.40 -0.07 -0.56
C MET A 576 -18.30 -1.08 -0.92
N THR A 577 -17.14 -0.99 -0.25
CA THR A 577 -16.05 -1.96 -0.44
C THR A 577 -16.50 -3.37 -0.04
N TYR A 578 -17.21 -3.46 1.09
CA TYR A 578 -17.76 -4.74 1.56
C TYR A 578 -18.70 -5.38 0.53
N ARG A 579 -19.58 -4.59 -0.11
CA ARG A 579 -20.50 -5.10 -1.15
C ARG A 579 -19.75 -5.76 -2.32
N HIS A 580 -18.66 -5.19 -2.77
CA HIS A 580 -17.82 -5.79 -3.82
C HIS A 580 -17.11 -7.07 -3.34
N VAL A 581 -16.53 -7.04 -2.14
CA VAL A 581 -15.81 -8.19 -1.58
C VAL A 581 -16.71 -9.41 -1.39
N ILE A 582 -17.99 -9.19 -1.03
CA ILE A 582 -18.96 -10.28 -0.82
C ILE A 582 -19.76 -10.65 -2.09
N GLU A 583 -19.36 -10.16 -3.27
CA GLU A 583 -20.07 -10.44 -4.52
C GLU A 583 -20.46 -11.93 -4.71
N PRO A 584 -19.60 -12.92 -4.37
CA PRO A 584 -19.97 -14.33 -4.45
C PRO A 584 -21.16 -14.74 -3.54
N PHE A 585 -21.51 -13.89 -2.58
CA PHE A 585 -22.57 -14.09 -1.58
C PHE A 585 -23.58 -12.94 -1.59
N LYS A 586 -23.73 -12.24 -2.71
CA LYS A 586 -24.58 -11.05 -2.83
C LYS A 586 -26.04 -11.29 -2.43
N ASP A 587 -26.55 -12.51 -2.68
CA ASP A 587 -27.92 -12.89 -2.32
C ASP A 587 -28.18 -12.93 -0.79
N ALA A 588 -27.10 -12.97 0.02
CA ALA A 588 -27.16 -12.86 1.47
C ALA A 588 -27.02 -11.40 1.97
N ALA A 589 -26.95 -10.43 1.07
CA ALA A 589 -26.82 -9.01 1.38
C ALA A 589 -28.02 -8.23 0.84
N PRO A 590 -28.32 -7.04 1.39
CA PRO A 590 -29.29 -6.15 0.79
C PRO A 590 -28.86 -5.77 -0.63
N ARG A 591 -29.82 -5.55 -1.52
CA ARG A 591 -29.51 -4.97 -2.85
C ARG A 591 -29.03 -3.54 -2.69
N TYR A 592 -27.94 -3.18 -3.41
CA TYR A 592 -27.36 -1.85 -3.45
C TYR A 592 -27.71 -1.19 -4.77
N TYR A 593 -28.60 -0.23 -4.75
CA TYR A 593 -29.11 0.40 -5.95
C TYR A 593 -28.29 1.59 -6.42
N TYR A 594 -27.90 2.49 -5.48
CA TYR A 594 -27.11 3.66 -5.80
C TYR A 594 -26.02 3.92 -4.77
N HIS A 595 -24.91 4.46 -5.25
CA HIS A 595 -23.87 5.05 -4.42
C HIS A 595 -23.87 6.58 -4.61
N ILE A 596 -24.15 7.32 -3.56
CA ILE A 596 -24.09 8.79 -3.56
C ILE A 596 -22.70 9.18 -3.06
N MET A 597 -21.97 9.89 -3.88
CA MET A 597 -20.63 10.35 -3.56
C MET A 597 -20.49 11.86 -3.73
N GLN A 598 -19.45 12.42 -3.10
CA GLN A 598 -19.13 13.84 -3.19
C GLN A 598 -17.89 14.04 -4.07
N ARG A 599 -17.97 14.96 -5.02
CA ARG A 599 -16.81 15.41 -5.79
C ARG A 599 -16.85 16.93 -5.93
N ASN A 600 -15.78 17.60 -5.43
CA ASN A 600 -15.68 19.07 -5.42
C ASN A 600 -16.89 19.77 -4.73
N GLY A 601 -17.41 19.15 -3.67
CA GLY A 601 -18.58 19.66 -2.94
C GLY A 601 -19.92 19.45 -3.65
N VAL A 602 -19.95 18.77 -4.80
CA VAL A 602 -21.16 18.43 -5.54
C VAL A 602 -21.48 16.95 -5.30
N PRO A 603 -22.70 16.60 -4.88
CA PRO A 603 -23.13 15.21 -4.77
C PRO A 603 -23.51 14.62 -6.14
N TYR A 604 -23.16 13.36 -6.33
CA TYR A 604 -23.48 12.57 -7.54
C TYR A 604 -24.11 11.26 -7.10
N ALA A 605 -25.15 10.83 -7.81
CA ALA A 605 -25.76 9.53 -7.65
C ALA A 605 -25.26 8.59 -8.77
N LEU A 606 -24.56 7.54 -8.36
CA LEU A 606 -24.06 6.51 -9.27
C LEU A 606 -24.91 5.27 -9.15
N ARG A 607 -25.52 4.83 -10.24
CA ARG A 607 -26.26 3.57 -10.29
C ARG A 607 -25.30 2.40 -10.11
N MET A 608 -25.71 1.43 -9.29
CA MET A 608 -24.96 0.20 -9.02
C MET A 608 -25.57 -0.99 -9.79
N GLU A 609 -24.84 -2.11 -9.79
CA GLU A 609 -25.23 -3.31 -10.55
C GLU A 609 -26.57 -3.92 -10.13
N ASP A 610 -26.94 -3.82 -8.85
CA ASP A 610 -28.21 -4.35 -8.34
C ASP A 610 -29.42 -3.48 -8.73
N CYS A 611 -29.21 -2.28 -9.28
CA CYS A 611 -30.28 -1.39 -9.73
C CYS A 611 -30.63 -1.70 -11.18
N PRO A 612 -31.94 -1.88 -11.50
CA PRO A 612 -32.39 -2.11 -12.87
C PRO A 612 -31.94 -1.04 -13.84
N ALA A 613 -31.64 -1.44 -15.08
CA ALA A 613 -31.00 -0.61 -16.08
C ALA A 613 -31.86 0.58 -16.57
N GLU A 614 -33.15 0.49 -16.44
CA GLU A 614 -34.11 1.51 -16.83
C GLU A 614 -34.04 2.80 -15.98
N TYR A 615 -33.50 2.70 -14.73
CA TYR A 615 -33.36 3.87 -13.88
C TYR A 615 -32.05 4.62 -14.19
N PRO A 616 -32.10 5.95 -14.46
CA PRO A 616 -30.93 6.73 -14.76
C PRO A 616 -29.97 6.84 -13.55
N SER A 617 -28.67 7.10 -13.85
CA SER A 617 -27.60 7.25 -12.85
C SER A 617 -27.57 8.68 -12.28
N ASP A 618 -28.68 9.09 -11.68
CA ASP A 618 -28.88 10.42 -11.08
C ASP A 618 -29.88 10.36 -9.93
N PHE A 619 -30.21 11.51 -9.34
CA PHE A 619 -31.14 11.61 -8.23
C PHE A 619 -32.60 11.35 -8.62
N GLU A 620 -32.95 11.67 -9.87
CA GLU A 620 -34.30 11.39 -10.39
C GLU A 620 -34.52 9.88 -10.49
N GLY A 621 -33.49 9.12 -10.90
CA GLY A 621 -33.53 7.66 -10.90
C GLY A 621 -33.76 7.07 -9.51
N ILE A 622 -33.19 7.67 -8.46
CA ILE A 622 -33.44 7.21 -7.07
C ILE A 622 -34.92 7.44 -6.71
N VAL A 623 -35.51 8.58 -7.08
CA VAL A 623 -36.93 8.86 -6.77
C VAL A 623 -37.86 7.94 -7.56
N SER A 624 -37.58 7.74 -8.84
CA SER A 624 -38.37 6.80 -9.66
C SER A 624 -38.29 5.36 -9.15
N LEU A 625 -37.10 4.92 -8.67
CA LEU A 625 -36.95 3.65 -8.00
C LEU A 625 -37.73 3.57 -6.68
N LEU A 626 -37.74 4.67 -5.90
CA LEU A 626 -38.52 4.77 -4.67
C LEU A 626 -40.03 4.59 -4.92
N GLU A 627 -40.54 5.21 -5.97
CA GLU A 627 -41.93 5.10 -6.40
C GLU A 627 -42.31 3.66 -6.74
N HIS A 628 -41.36 2.90 -7.32
CA HIS A 628 -41.54 1.48 -7.67
C HIS A 628 -41.39 0.56 -6.48
N GLU A 629 -40.32 0.67 -5.70
CA GLU A 629 -39.98 -0.22 -4.58
C GLU A 629 -40.83 0.08 -3.31
N GLY A 630 -41.41 1.27 -3.22
CA GLY A 630 -42.20 1.74 -2.08
C GLY A 630 -41.36 2.13 -0.87
N ALA A 631 -40.20 1.56 -0.67
CA ALA A 631 -39.30 1.95 0.42
C ALA A 631 -37.82 1.69 0.10
N LEU A 632 -36.96 2.65 0.44
CA LEU A 632 -35.51 2.58 0.30
C LEU A 632 -34.82 2.98 1.61
N ALA A 633 -33.62 2.46 1.84
CA ALA A 633 -32.78 2.82 2.97
C ALA A 633 -31.55 3.61 2.51
N LEU A 634 -31.36 4.81 3.06
CA LEU A 634 -30.12 5.56 2.95
C LEU A 634 -29.22 5.23 4.13
N LYS A 635 -27.96 4.86 3.83
CA LYS A 635 -26.97 4.48 4.85
C LYS A 635 -25.64 5.15 4.51
N GLN A 636 -25.00 5.79 5.47
CA GLN A 636 -23.61 6.25 5.28
C GLN A 636 -22.71 5.08 4.91
N SER A 637 -21.84 5.25 3.90
CA SER A 637 -20.92 4.19 3.45
C SER A 637 -19.98 3.74 4.56
N ALA A 638 -19.45 4.67 5.36
CA ALA A 638 -18.54 4.43 6.49
C ALA A 638 -19.16 4.75 7.86
N GLY A 639 -20.49 4.86 7.98
CA GLY A 639 -21.19 5.14 9.25
C GLY A 639 -21.35 3.89 10.11
N GLU A 640 -21.32 4.08 11.43
CA GLU A 640 -21.54 3.07 12.45
C GLU A 640 -22.79 3.43 13.30
N HIS A 641 -23.29 2.49 14.09
CA HIS A 641 -24.38 2.70 15.07
C HIS A 641 -25.67 3.32 14.52
N GLY A 642 -25.92 3.22 13.21
CA GLY A 642 -27.11 3.84 12.59
C GLY A 642 -26.98 5.32 12.28
N ASP A 643 -25.79 5.90 12.46
CA ASP A 643 -25.54 7.31 12.15
C ASP A 643 -25.86 7.61 10.69
N GLY A 644 -26.66 8.65 10.48
CA GLY A 644 -27.08 9.08 9.15
C GLY A 644 -28.03 8.11 8.44
N PHE A 645 -28.59 7.11 9.14
CA PHE A 645 -29.65 6.27 8.56
C PHE A 645 -30.91 7.11 8.29
N CYS A 646 -31.49 6.93 7.11
CA CYS A 646 -32.72 7.58 6.72
C CYS A 646 -33.56 6.59 5.88
N LYS A 647 -34.82 6.42 6.25
CA LYS A 647 -35.79 5.71 5.45
C LYS A 647 -36.47 6.69 4.48
N LEU A 648 -36.48 6.35 3.21
CA LEU A 648 -37.36 6.99 2.23
C LEU A 648 -38.50 6.02 1.95
N SER A 649 -39.74 6.52 1.88
CA SER A 649 -40.87 5.68 1.47
C SER A 649 -41.85 6.47 0.60
N TYR A 650 -42.55 5.70 -0.24
CA TYR A 650 -43.63 6.18 -1.11
C TYR A 650 -44.82 5.23 -0.98
N ALA A 651 -45.97 5.79 -0.62
CA ALA A 651 -47.19 5.05 -0.47
C ALA A 651 -48.40 5.97 -0.75
N ASP A 652 -49.37 5.48 -1.45
CA ASP A 652 -50.65 6.20 -1.72
C ASP A 652 -50.44 7.57 -2.38
N GLY A 653 -49.40 7.69 -3.25
CA GLY A 653 -49.06 8.95 -3.94
C GLY A 653 -48.32 9.97 -3.08
N LYS A 654 -47.85 9.58 -1.88
CA LYS A 654 -47.16 10.47 -0.94
C LYS A 654 -45.75 9.99 -0.64
N TYR A 655 -44.84 10.92 -0.43
CA TYR A 655 -43.46 10.63 -0.05
C TYR A 655 -43.24 10.87 1.45
N TYR A 656 -42.37 10.10 2.03
CA TYR A 656 -41.99 10.21 3.43
C TYR A 656 -40.48 10.15 3.60
N ILE A 657 -39.94 11.01 4.48
CA ILE A 657 -38.58 10.93 4.98
C ILE A 657 -38.67 10.51 6.46
N ASN A 658 -38.26 9.28 6.76
CA ASN A 658 -38.51 8.59 8.03
C ASN A 658 -40.02 8.45 8.29
N HIS A 659 -40.62 9.34 9.10
CA HIS A 659 -42.02 9.37 9.43
C HIS A 659 -42.73 10.64 8.93
N ASP A 660 -42.00 11.60 8.42
CA ASP A 660 -42.52 12.91 8.01
C ASP A 660 -43.00 12.86 6.55
N GLU A 661 -44.25 13.22 6.31
CA GLU A 661 -44.80 13.38 4.96
C GLU A 661 -44.16 14.62 4.31
N VAL A 662 -43.66 14.45 3.10
CA VAL A 662 -42.96 15.48 2.33
C VAL A 662 -43.41 15.45 0.86
N ASP A 663 -43.07 16.47 0.11
CA ASP A 663 -43.21 16.44 -1.34
C ASP A 663 -41.99 15.82 -2.05
N ARG A 664 -42.15 15.59 -3.34
CA ARG A 664 -41.09 15.00 -4.19
C ARG A 664 -39.82 15.87 -4.20
N ASP A 665 -39.97 17.17 -4.21
CA ASP A 665 -38.84 18.12 -4.25
C ASP A 665 -38.05 18.13 -2.94
N ALA A 666 -38.70 17.91 -1.82
CA ALA A 666 -38.05 17.74 -0.53
C ALA A 666 -37.19 16.48 -0.47
N VAL A 667 -37.64 15.35 -1.09
CA VAL A 667 -36.82 14.14 -1.23
C VAL A 667 -35.57 14.45 -2.07
N LEU A 668 -35.71 15.08 -3.21
CA LEU A 668 -34.60 15.48 -4.07
C LEU A 668 -33.62 16.44 -3.37
N THR A 669 -34.17 17.41 -2.63
CA THR A 669 -33.38 18.36 -1.83
C THR A 669 -32.60 17.63 -0.75
N LYS A 670 -33.23 16.67 -0.06
CA LYS A 670 -32.54 15.83 0.93
C LYS A 670 -31.39 15.06 0.31
N LEU A 671 -31.60 14.40 -0.82
CA LEU A 671 -30.57 13.61 -1.53
C LEU A 671 -29.40 14.51 -1.97
N ARG A 672 -29.69 15.69 -2.51
CA ARG A 672 -28.68 16.67 -2.96
C ARG A 672 -27.94 17.37 -1.81
N SER A 673 -28.50 17.38 -0.61
CA SER A 673 -27.90 18.00 0.59
C SER A 673 -26.94 17.08 1.36
N LEU A 674 -26.79 15.82 0.93
CA LEU A 674 -25.90 14.88 1.60
C LEU A 674 -24.44 15.33 1.45
N ASP A 675 -23.73 15.47 2.54
CA ASP A 675 -22.34 15.97 2.61
C ASP A 675 -21.27 14.85 2.72
N ARG A 676 -21.72 13.60 2.73
CA ARG A 676 -20.88 12.40 2.87
C ARG A 676 -21.26 11.35 1.81
N TYR A 677 -20.52 10.25 1.79
CA TYR A 677 -20.85 9.11 0.94
C TYR A 677 -21.98 8.29 1.54
N TYR A 678 -23.00 8.01 0.74
CA TYR A 678 -24.15 7.21 1.10
C TYR A 678 -24.39 6.07 0.12
N ASN A 679 -24.99 5.00 0.61
CA ASN A 679 -25.54 3.93 -0.22
C ASN A 679 -27.06 3.95 -0.12
N VAL A 680 -27.73 3.86 -1.25
CA VAL A 680 -29.17 3.63 -1.36
C VAL A 680 -29.35 2.13 -1.53
N THR A 681 -30.03 1.50 -0.59
CA THR A 681 -30.23 0.04 -0.58
C THR A 681 -31.72 -0.28 -0.45
N GLU A 682 -32.07 -1.53 -0.71
CA GLU A 682 -33.40 -2.01 -0.36
C GLU A 682 -33.67 -1.80 1.13
N PHE A 683 -34.91 -1.57 1.46
CA PHE A 683 -35.38 -1.47 2.84
C PHE A 683 -35.76 -2.86 3.37
N LEU A 684 -34.92 -3.41 4.24
CA LEU A 684 -35.13 -4.74 4.80
C LEU A 684 -36.32 -4.73 5.77
N THR A 685 -37.22 -5.70 5.60
CA THR A 685 -38.29 -6.00 6.53
C THR A 685 -37.87 -7.09 7.48
N MET A 686 -38.32 -7.01 8.72
CA MET A 686 -38.01 -8.00 9.73
C MET A 686 -38.75 -9.34 9.47
N HIS A 687 -37.99 -10.44 9.60
CA HIS A 687 -38.61 -11.78 9.54
C HIS A 687 -39.65 -11.97 10.64
N GLU A 688 -40.79 -12.58 10.32
CA GLU A 688 -41.92 -12.71 11.24
C GLU A 688 -41.55 -13.41 12.55
N ALA A 689 -40.72 -14.43 12.52
CA ALA A 689 -40.26 -15.13 13.72
C ALA A 689 -39.46 -14.25 14.71
N LEU A 690 -38.86 -13.15 14.25
CA LEU A 690 -38.10 -12.22 15.10
C LEU A 690 -38.91 -11.01 15.57
N ARG A 691 -40.07 -10.74 14.93
CA ARG A 691 -40.96 -9.60 15.26
C ARG A 691 -41.42 -9.58 16.72
N PRO A 692 -41.75 -10.73 17.36
CA PRO A 692 -42.18 -10.72 18.75
C PRO A 692 -41.10 -10.28 19.75
N LEU A 693 -39.82 -10.36 19.39
CA LEU A 693 -38.73 -9.97 20.29
C LEU A 693 -38.67 -8.45 20.47
N TYR A 694 -38.74 -7.71 19.38
CA TYR A 694 -38.85 -6.25 19.39
C TYR A 694 -39.49 -5.77 18.09
N PRO A 695 -40.73 -5.32 18.09
CA PRO A 695 -41.46 -4.94 16.87
C PRO A 695 -41.05 -3.58 16.30
N GLY A 696 -40.37 -2.74 17.06
CA GLY A 696 -40.05 -1.36 16.69
C GLY A 696 -38.88 -1.18 15.74
N SER A 697 -38.04 -2.20 15.52
CA SER A 697 -36.95 -2.15 14.56
C SER A 697 -36.54 -3.53 14.07
N VAL A 698 -35.75 -3.60 13.01
CA VAL A 698 -35.21 -4.88 12.53
C VAL A 698 -34.24 -5.43 13.59
N ASN A 699 -34.58 -6.57 14.16
CA ASN A 699 -33.69 -7.28 15.09
C ASN A 699 -32.46 -7.82 14.35
N THR A 700 -31.28 -7.51 14.83
CA THR A 700 -30.01 -7.92 14.22
C THR A 700 -29.27 -8.88 15.13
N ILE A 701 -28.71 -9.94 14.55
CA ILE A 701 -27.81 -10.85 15.26
C ILE A 701 -26.38 -10.48 14.90
N ARG A 702 -25.59 -10.16 15.90
CA ARG A 702 -24.15 -9.92 15.73
C ARG A 702 -23.39 -11.22 15.94
N VAL A 703 -22.63 -11.64 14.94
CA VAL A 703 -21.83 -12.85 14.96
C VAL A 703 -20.36 -12.48 14.99
N MET A 704 -19.62 -12.98 15.96
CA MET A 704 -18.18 -12.84 16.08
C MET A 704 -17.49 -14.06 15.47
N VAL A 705 -16.72 -13.84 14.42
CA VAL A 705 -15.99 -14.89 13.71
C VAL A 705 -14.51 -14.78 14.00
N LEU A 706 -13.88 -15.90 14.37
CA LEU A 706 -12.43 -16.04 14.47
C LEU A 706 -11.91 -16.93 13.35
N ASN A 707 -10.82 -16.49 12.71
CA ASN A 707 -10.12 -17.24 11.69
C ASN A 707 -8.60 -17.17 11.91
N PRO A 708 -8.06 -17.79 12.98
CA PRO A 708 -6.65 -17.69 13.33
C PRO A 708 -5.74 -18.39 12.30
N THR A 709 -6.21 -19.45 11.66
CA THR A 709 -5.45 -20.21 10.64
C THR A 709 -5.51 -19.57 9.26
N GLY A 710 -6.52 -18.73 9.00
CA GLY A 710 -6.81 -18.17 7.67
C GLY A 710 -7.61 -19.11 6.76
N CYS A 711 -7.87 -20.34 7.17
CA CYS A 711 -8.50 -21.38 6.34
C CYS A 711 -9.70 -22.06 7.01
N ASP A 712 -9.83 -21.90 8.33
CA ASP A 712 -10.88 -22.58 9.13
C ASP A 712 -11.55 -21.57 10.07
N PRO A 713 -12.49 -20.74 9.55
CA PRO A 713 -13.23 -19.79 10.37
C PRO A 713 -14.29 -20.51 11.23
N TYR A 714 -14.45 -20.03 12.46
CA TYR A 714 -15.51 -20.50 13.36
C TYR A 714 -16.21 -19.35 14.07
N ILE A 715 -17.47 -19.59 14.44
CA ILE A 715 -18.25 -18.63 15.22
C ILE A 715 -17.80 -18.73 16.68
N ALA A 716 -17.22 -17.66 17.19
CA ALA A 716 -16.78 -17.58 18.58
C ALA A 716 -17.92 -17.16 19.52
N ASN A 717 -18.80 -16.29 19.05
CA ASN A 717 -19.94 -15.79 19.79
C ASN A 717 -21.00 -15.21 18.87
N ALA A 718 -22.24 -15.22 19.29
CA ALA A 718 -23.35 -14.54 18.64
C ALA A 718 -24.29 -13.96 19.70
N TYR A 719 -24.77 -12.74 19.46
CA TYR A 719 -25.72 -12.06 20.35
C TYR A 719 -26.64 -11.12 19.55
N MET A 720 -27.81 -10.89 20.12
CA MET A 720 -28.83 -10.02 19.55
C MET A 720 -28.83 -8.67 20.25
#